data_a45c4cd6264058756d67c8bf1dff48ee
#
_entry.id   a45c4cd6264058756d67c8bf1dff48ee
#
_cell.length_a   1.000
_cell.length_b   1.000
_cell.length_c   1.000
_cell.angle_alpha   90.00
_cell.angle_beta   90.00
_cell.angle_gamma   90.00
#
_symmetry.space_group_name_H-M   'P 1'
#
loop_
_entity.id
_entity.type
_entity.pdbx_description
1 polymer ?
#
loop_
_entity_poly.entity_id
_entity_poly.type
_entity_poly.pdbx_seq_one_letter_code
_entity_poly.pdbx_strand_id
1 'polypeptide(L)'
;MTDQPISLRWSATYNVVPPSQKAARGLEGDKIRLPQSALENLLSESTKQTTNLGSAYDPSNPYVRSARPEYSDSLAGFTGQLPNPLMFRLVNPNNGNMVYAGIREFSAEEGEVALSPYLLEALDIKETDLRDGHTADDAIDLTGADGASGGAQIRVEAKILPKGTYVRLRPLEAGYNPDDWRALLERHMRGAFTTLTKDTVLSVRGVKGETFQFLADKFEPEGDGVCVVDTDLQVDIEALNEEQARETVRQIMAKAQRAPGTADGSSVGSTIDIWKPVQGQVLEGDYVDFELDSWDKSRDLEIGLSGIQDGDEIDLLISPRSARLRTHPRDSEHVFGDFSTPFQGSKKIILSPRNIELDGADGLRISVHGYSDTGETPTKAAPRPFTLRARAVLDNPAPHDGPVAEQHAEDEDQCKNCLQWIPKRTMFMHENFCLRNNTVCPHCKNVFQKRSLEWQNHWHCDRDDSYGSSAESKLKHDSIFHTPHSCPNCGPEQTLPSLPLLARHRTTICPSKIILCQFCHLEVPQEGDPTDPASEAETAISGLTPHERADGARTTDCHLCGKIIRLRDMAAHMANHEMDKKYREAPQICRDKLCGRTLDGVGPRGQVGAGTRMGQGPGNGLGLCSICYSPLYASMHDPEGKALRRRIERRYLTQLLAGCGKSWCANEWCKTGRKNIGLEPKAATGGAAALIQEIKPLIEEIDDKAKPMYFCVDEGGQKRRMVAEVLGSEGIWDLEWCVAAAEAEGPNMDKAREWLRYWAPAKGT
;
A
#
# COMPACT_ATOMS: atom_id res chain seq x y z
N MET A 1 -9.10 -18.85 -32.75
CA MET A 1 -8.19 -18.16 -33.66
C MET A 1 -7.25 -17.38 -32.79
N THR A 2 -6.00 -17.81 -32.69
CA THR A 2 -4.98 -17.23 -31.85
C THR A 2 -4.50 -15.91 -32.47
N ASP A 3 -4.80 -14.80 -31.84
CA ASP A 3 -4.22 -13.49 -32.16
C ASP A 3 -2.70 -13.59 -31.98
N GLN A 4 -1.99 -13.63 -33.09
CA GLN A 4 -0.53 -13.50 -33.05
C GLN A 4 -0.20 -12.02 -32.85
N PRO A 5 0.56 -11.68 -31.80
CA PRO A 5 0.98 -10.29 -31.54
C PRO A 5 1.85 -9.80 -32.71
N ILE A 6 1.57 -8.58 -33.16
CA ILE A 6 2.31 -7.91 -34.23
C ILE A 6 3.76 -7.72 -33.77
N SER A 7 4.70 -8.48 -34.31
CA SER A 7 6.12 -8.38 -33.98
C SER A 7 6.76 -7.19 -34.69
N LEU A 8 7.16 -6.16 -33.94
CA LEU A 8 7.99 -5.08 -34.46
C LEU A 8 9.36 -5.68 -34.91
N ARG A 9 9.67 -5.70 -36.20
CA ARG A 9 10.92 -6.26 -36.72
C ARG A 9 11.96 -5.17 -36.87
N TRP A 10 12.67 -4.89 -35.79
CA TRP A 10 13.79 -3.96 -35.78
C TRP A 10 14.98 -4.57 -35.03
N SER A 11 16.18 -4.44 -35.63
CA SER A 11 17.42 -4.84 -34.95
C SER A 11 18.58 -3.96 -35.43
N ALA A 12 19.50 -3.66 -34.52
CA ALA A 12 20.72 -2.90 -34.80
C ALA A 12 21.85 -3.37 -33.85
N THR A 13 23.09 -3.09 -34.26
CA THR A 13 24.28 -3.40 -33.46
C THR A 13 24.90 -2.09 -32.93
N TYR A 14 25.25 -2.05 -31.66
CA TYR A 14 25.79 -0.90 -30.99
C TYR A 14 27.04 -1.25 -30.19
N ASN A 15 27.94 -0.27 -30.01
CA ASN A 15 29.07 -0.37 -29.11
C ASN A 15 28.62 -0.04 -27.69
N VAL A 16 29.08 -0.83 -26.72
CA VAL A 16 28.71 -0.63 -25.30
C VAL A 16 29.56 0.47 -24.69
N VAL A 17 28.89 1.43 -24.07
CA VAL A 17 29.53 2.56 -23.39
C VAL A 17 30.03 2.12 -22.00
N PRO A 18 31.25 2.48 -21.58
CA PRO A 18 31.75 2.23 -20.21
C PRO A 18 30.87 2.85 -19.15
N PRO A 19 30.66 2.19 -17.98
CA PRO A 19 29.81 2.69 -16.90
C PRO A 19 30.35 3.99 -16.24
N SER A 20 31.62 4.31 -16.43
CA SER A 20 32.25 5.54 -15.99
C SER A 20 31.76 6.80 -16.75
N GLN A 21 31.29 6.63 -18.00
CA GLN A 21 30.82 7.74 -18.83
C GLN A 21 29.48 8.31 -18.34
N LYS A 22 29.27 9.60 -18.59
CA LYS A 22 28.05 10.32 -18.20
C LYS A 22 26.78 9.70 -18.79
N ALA A 23 26.87 9.11 -19.97
CA ALA A 23 25.75 8.43 -20.64
C ALA A 23 25.24 7.19 -19.89
N ALA A 24 26.10 6.49 -19.14
CA ALA A 24 25.71 5.29 -18.37
C ALA A 24 25.31 5.59 -16.92
N ARG A 25 25.60 6.78 -16.39
CA ARG A 25 25.31 7.15 -15.00
C ARG A 25 23.80 7.17 -14.72
N GLY A 26 23.40 6.60 -13.59
CA GLY A 26 22.01 6.58 -13.13
C GLY A 26 21.09 5.60 -13.87
N LEU A 27 21.67 4.61 -14.60
CA LEU A 27 20.93 3.47 -15.11
C LEU A 27 20.91 2.37 -14.03
N GLU A 28 19.70 1.88 -13.72
CA GLU A 28 19.46 0.81 -12.75
C GLU A 28 18.58 -0.27 -13.37
N GLY A 29 18.68 -1.50 -12.86
CA GLY A 29 17.88 -2.64 -13.31
C GLY A 29 18.06 -2.95 -14.79
N ASP A 30 16.97 -3.15 -15.51
CA ASP A 30 16.96 -3.53 -16.92
C ASP A 30 17.00 -2.34 -17.91
N LYS A 31 17.29 -1.13 -17.45
CA LYS A 31 17.19 0.08 -18.27
C LYS A 31 18.38 0.31 -19.17
N ILE A 32 18.09 0.71 -20.42
CA ILE A 32 19.08 1.09 -21.44
C ILE A 32 18.83 2.50 -21.97
N ARG A 33 19.88 3.12 -22.53
CA ARG A 33 19.79 4.32 -23.38
C ARG A 33 20.25 3.98 -24.79
N LEU A 34 19.45 4.40 -25.77
CA LEU A 34 19.74 4.24 -27.19
C LEU A 34 19.91 5.60 -27.87
N PRO A 35 20.53 5.70 -29.04
CA PRO A 35 20.62 6.94 -29.80
C PRO A 35 19.27 7.37 -30.38
N GLN A 36 19.16 8.64 -30.74
CA GLN A 36 17.93 9.21 -31.31
C GLN A 36 17.57 8.55 -32.67
N SER A 37 18.55 8.19 -33.47
CA SER A 37 18.35 7.48 -34.73
C SER A 37 17.62 6.12 -34.55
N ALA A 38 17.80 5.46 -33.43
CA ALA A 38 17.07 4.23 -33.09
C ALA A 38 15.55 4.48 -32.97
N LEU A 39 15.15 5.60 -32.33
CA LEU A 39 13.74 5.99 -32.26
C LEU A 39 13.14 6.28 -33.63
N GLU A 40 13.87 7.04 -34.46
CA GLU A 40 13.43 7.37 -35.82
C GLU A 40 13.22 6.11 -36.67
N ASN A 41 14.15 5.16 -36.59
CA ASN A 41 14.06 3.89 -37.25
C ASN A 41 12.87 3.04 -36.75
N LEU A 42 12.64 2.97 -35.45
CA LEU A 42 11.50 2.28 -34.83
C LEU A 42 10.16 2.87 -35.30
N LEU A 43 10.05 4.20 -35.35
CA LEU A 43 8.87 4.90 -35.85
C LEU A 43 8.63 4.62 -37.34
N SER A 44 9.69 4.63 -38.14
CA SER A 44 9.60 4.33 -39.59
C SER A 44 9.14 2.90 -39.86
N GLU A 45 9.61 1.95 -39.06
CA GLU A 45 9.17 0.52 -39.19
C GLU A 45 7.72 0.34 -38.71
N SER A 46 7.29 1.03 -37.67
CA SER A 46 5.90 0.99 -37.19
C SER A 46 4.91 1.52 -38.25
N THR A 47 5.30 2.57 -38.99
CA THR A 47 4.48 3.14 -40.07
C THR A 47 4.43 2.26 -41.32
N LYS A 48 5.50 1.53 -41.65
CA LYS A 48 5.50 0.57 -42.78
C LYS A 48 4.57 -0.63 -42.56
N GLN A 49 4.41 -1.07 -41.33
CA GLN A 49 3.50 -2.17 -40.98
C GLN A 49 2.03 -1.77 -41.08
N THR A 50 1.68 -0.52 -40.74
CA THR A 50 0.32 0.01 -40.90
C THR A 50 -0.11 0.13 -42.36
N THR A 51 0.80 0.44 -43.26
CA THR A 51 0.51 0.54 -44.73
C THR A 51 0.25 -0.82 -45.41
N ASN A 52 0.80 -1.91 -44.88
CA ASN A 52 0.57 -3.25 -45.41
C ASN A 52 -0.76 -3.92 -44.99
N LEU A 53 -1.43 -3.40 -43.97
CA LEU A 53 -2.77 -3.85 -43.50
C LEU A 53 -3.92 -3.07 -44.16
N GLY A 54 -3.63 -1.96 -44.83
CA GLY A 54 -4.61 -1.02 -45.40
C GLY A 54 -5.05 -1.31 -46.83
N SER A 55 -4.57 -2.37 -47.50
CA SER A 55 -4.86 -2.62 -48.93
C SER A 55 -5.92 -3.72 -49.17
N ALA A 56 -7.06 -3.60 -48.52
CA ALA A 56 -8.27 -4.34 -48.89
C ALA A 56 -9.38 -3.40 -49.36
N TYR A 57 -9.02 -2.29 -50.00
CA TYR A 57 -9.96 -1.45 -50.72
C TYR A 57 -10.01 -1.92 -52.19
N ASP A 58 -11.07 -2.65 -52.54
CA ASP A 58 -11.40 -2.96 -53.94
C ASP A 58 -12.32 -1.87 -54.48
N PRO A 59 -11.83 -0.98 -55.38
CA PRO A 59 -12.63 0.10 -55.93
C PRO A 59 -13.74 -0.34 -56.86
N SER A 60 -13.85 -1.63 -57.17
CA SER A 60 -14.82 -2.17 -58.14
C SER A 60 -16.13 -2.71 -57.49
N ASN A 61 -16.27 -2.70 -56.16
CA ASN A 61 -17.47 -3.21 -55.49
C ASN A 61 -18.27 -2.10 -54.78
N PRO A 62 -19.34 -1.54 -55.41
CA PRO A 62 -20.12 -0.46 -54.83
C PRO A 62 -21.09 -0.85 -53.69
N TYR A 63 -21.10 -2.12 -53.28
CA TYR A 63 -22.03 -2.62 -52.25
C TYR A 63 -21.42 -2.77 -50.85
N VAL A 64 -20.14 -2.47 -50.67
CA VAL A 64 -19.55 -2.40 -49.33
C VAL A 64 -19.81 -0.99 -48.75
N ARG A 65 -21.07 -0.67 -48.46
CA ARG A 65 -21.45 0.48 -47.66
C ARG A 65 -21.17 0.16 -46.18
N SER A 66 -20.13 0.78 -45.70
CA SER A 66 -19.96 1.28 -44.31
C SER A 66 -20.83 0.58 -43.24
N ALA A 67 -20.44 -0.60 -42.83
CA ALA A 67 -20.65 -0.92 -41.42
C ALA A 67 -19.72 0.02 -40.63
N ARG A 68 -20.32 1.04 -39.98
CA ARG A 68 -19.61 1.75 -38.90
C ARG A 68 -19.17 0.66 -37.94
N PRO A 69 -17.90 0.57 -37.57
CA PRO A 69 -17.48 -0.33 -36.50
C PRO A 69 -18.12 0.21 -35.23
N GLU A 70 -19.13 -0.51 -34.76
CA GLU A 70 -19.55 -0.37 -33.37
C GLU A 70 -18.34 -0.72 -32.51
N TYR A 71 -18.00 0.19 -31.65
CA TYR A 71 -17.11 0.12 -30.53
C TYR A 71 -16.75 -1.31 -30.12
N SER A 72 -15.59 -1.76 -30.55
CA SER A 72 -14.77 -2.67 -29.77
C SER A 72 -13.54 -1.89 -29.36
N ASP A 73 -13.38 -1.69 -28.08
CA ASP A 73 -12.28 -0.98 -27.38
C ASP A 73 -10.89 -1.57 -27.65
N SER A 74 -10.82 -2.60 -28.49
CA SER A 74 -9.57 -3.31 -28.85
C SER A 74 -8.90 -2.79 -30.12
N LEU A 75 -9.46 -1.83 -30.86
CA LEU A 75 -8.91 -1.35 -32.14
C LEU A 75 -8.51 0.13 -32.15
N ALA A 76 -8.62 0.85 -31.05
CA ALA A 76 -8.17 2.25 -30.92
C ALA A 76 -6.65 2.42 -30.83
N GLY A 77 -5.85 1.33 -30.92
CA GLY A 77 -4.41 1.31 -30.75
C GLY A 77 -3.56 1.35 -32.03
N PHE A 78 -4.14 1.40 -33.24
CA PHE A 78 -3.36 1.21 -34.48
C PHE A 78 -3.19 2.46 -35.33
N THR A 79 -2.84 3.59 -34.74
CA THR A 79 -2.34 4.74 -35.51
C THR A 79 -0.86 4.95 -35.19
N GLY A 80 0.04 4.19 -35.83
CA GLY A 80 1.48 4.51 -35.85
C GLY A 80 2.19 4.67 -34.50
N GLN A 81 1.58 4.22 -33.39
CA GLN A 81 2.15 4.32 -32.04
C GLN A 81 3.04 3.12 -31.74
N LEU A 82 4.22 3.41 -31.18
CA LEU A 82 5.11 2.38 -30.65
C LEU A 82 4.46 1.63 -29.49
N PRO A 83 4.78 0.35 -29.28
CA PRO A 83 4.30 -0.40 -28.11
C PRO A 83 4.76 0.27 -26.82
N ASN A 84 3.91 0.31 -25.81
CA ASN A 84 4.21 0.81 -24.47
C ASN A 84 3.97 -0.32 -23.44
N PRO A 85 5.01 -0.74 -22.69
CA PRO A 85 6.41 -0.30 -22.77
C PRO A 85 7.18 -0.83 -23.98
N LEU A 86 8.21 -0.07 -24.41
CA LEU A 86 9.18 -0.52 -25.38
C LEU A 86 10.17 -1.47 -24.72
N MET A 87 10.29 -2.66 -25.27
CA MET A 87 11.15 -3.73 -24.76
C MET A 87 12.10 -4.22 -25.84
N PHE A 88 13.31 -4.57 -25.42
CA PHE A 88 14.38 -5.01 -26.31
C PHE A 88 15.01 -6.30 -25.82
N ARG A 89 15.42 -7.14 -26.78
CA ARG A 89 16.29 -8.26 -26.54
C ARG A 89 17.72 -7.85 -26.86
N LEU A 90 18.61 -7.95 -25.90
CA LEU A 90 20.04 -7.71 -26.04
C LEU A 90 20.74 -9.05 -26.19
N VAL A 91 21.63 -9.16 -27.15
CA VAL A 91 22.41 -10.37 -27.39
C VAL A 91 23.88 -10.00 -27.52
N ASN A 92 24.72 -10.64 -26.72
CA ASN A 92 26.15 -10.54 -26.87
C ASN A 92 26.61 -11.55 -27.94
N PRO A 93 27.11 -11.10 -29.11
CA PRO A 93 27.48 -11.99 -30.19
C PRO A 93 28.68 -12.87 -29.87
N ASN A 94 29.49 -12.52 -28.89
CA ASN A 94 30.74 -13.23 -28.54
C ASN A 94 30.48 -14.52 -27.74
N ASN A 95 29.52 -14.46 -26.79
CA ASN A 95 29.23 -15.58 -25.89
C ASN A 95 27.79 -16.15 -26.05
N GLY A 96 26.94 -15.46 -26.80
CA GLY A 96 25.55 -15.86 -27.04
C GLY A 96 24.61 -15.54 -25.88
N ASN A 97 25.08 -14.93 -24.81
CA ASN A 97 24.25 -14.51 -23.68
C ASN A 97 23.19 -13.50 -24.14
N MET A 98 21.99 -13.65 -23.61
CA MET A 98 20.88 -12.75 -23.93
C MET A 98 20.18 -12.27 -22.67
N VAL A 99 19.69 -11.02 -22.71
CA VAL A 99 18.88 -10.43 -21.66
C VAL A 99 17.83 -9.51 -22.26
N TYR A 100 16.67 -9.40 -21.63
CA TYR A 100 15.67 -8.41 -22.01
C TYR A 100 15.87 -7.11 -21.25
N ALA A 101 15.51 -6.00 -21.88
CA ALA A 101 15.71 -4.65 -21.34
C ALA A 101 14.56 -3.72 -21.73
N GLY A 102 14.30 -2.73 -20.87
CA GLY A 102 13.39 -1.64 -21.13
C GLY A 102 14.14 -0.35 -21.46
N ILE A 103 13.56 0.50 -22.30
CA ILE A 103 14.14 1.81 -22.61
C ILE A 103 14.00 2.79 -21.44
N ARG A 104 15.06 3.53 -21.15
CA ARG A 104 15.01 4.69 -20.26
C ARG A 104 14.76 5.96 -21.05
N GLU A 105 15.61 6.21 -22.05
CA GLU A 105 15.55 7.38 -22.94
C GLU A 105 16.40 7.18 -24.19
N PHE A 106 16.17 8.02 -25.20
CA PHE A 106 16.93 8.02 -26.44
C PHE A 106 17.93 9.20 -26.42
N SER A 107 19.00 9.06 -25.66
CA SER A 107 19.99 10.12 -25.41
C SER A 107 21.45 9.65 -25.52
N ALA A 108 21.69 8.41 -25.98
CA ALA A 108 23.04 7.91 -26.26
C ALA A 108 23.61 8.55 -27.55
N GLU A 109 24.94 8.53 -27.69
CA GLU A 109 25.60 8.95 -28.93
C GLU A 109 25.33 7.98 -30.06
N GLU A 110 25.48 8.45 -31.32
CA GLU A 110 25.18 7.61 -32.48
C GLU A 110 26.15 6.43 -32.58
N GLY A 111 25.57 5.23 -32.74
CA GLY A 111 26.31 3.96 -32.75
C GLY A 111 26.65 3.37 -31.39
N GLU A 112 26.23 4.03 -30.30
CA GLU A 112 26.47 3.61 -28.93
C GLU A 112 25.22 3.21 -28.18
N VAL A 113 25.38 2.36 -27.16
CA VAL A 113 24.32 1.99 -26.19
C VAL A 113 24.90 2.02 -24.79
N ALA A 114 24.15 2.66 -23.89
CA ALA A 114 24.49 2.65 -22.46
C ALA A 114 23.64 1.60 -21.74
N LEU A 115 24.33 0.74 -20.98
CA LEU A 115 23.76 -0.36 -20.22
C LEU A 115 23.90 -0.11 -18.72
N SER A 116 22.95 -0.63 -17.95
CA SER A 116 23.08 -0.69 -16.49
C SER A 116 24.13 -1.74 -16.05
N PRO A 117 24.67 -1.65 -14.82
CA PRO A 117 25.56 -2.67 -14.28
C PRO A 117 24.95 -4.08 -14.27
N TYR A 118 23.64 -4.20 -13.99
CA TYR A 118 22.89 -5.46 -14.06
C TYR A 118 22.94 -6.09 -15.47
N LEU A 119 22.75 -5.30 -16.52
CA LEU A 119 22.78 -5.78 -17.89
C LEU A 119 24.18 -6.17 -18.35
N LEU A 120 25.22 -5.45 -17.90
CA LEU A 120 26.61 -5.81 -18.19
C LEU A 120 26.96 -7.15 -17.55
N GLU A 121 26.56 -7.39 -16.32
CA GLU A 121 26.76 -8.66 -15.61
C GLU A 121 25.99 -9.80 -16.31
N ALA A 122 24.71 -9.60 -16.66
CA ALA A 122 23.87 -10.60 -17.32
C ALA A 122 24.40 -10.99 -18.72
N LEU A 123 25.04 -10.06 -19.44
CA LEU A 123 25.66 -10.29 -20.75
C LEU A 123 27.12 -10.78 -20.65
N ASP A 124 27.68 -10.91 -19.43
CA ASP A 124 29.09 -11.25 -19.17
C ASP A 124 30.07 -10.33 -19.93
N ILE A 125 29.81 -9.02 -19.83
CA ILE A 125 30.68 -7.98 -20.38
C ILE A 125 31.49 -7.36 -19.24
N LYS A 126 32.80 -7.54 -19.27
CA LYS A 126 33.69 -6.99 -18.25
C LYS A 126 34.13 -5.58 -18.59
N GLU A 127 34.36 -4.76 -17.58
CA GLU A 127 34.86 -3.39 -17.76
C GLU A 127 36.20 -3.34 -18.53
N THR A 128 37.00 -4.40 -18.46
CA THR A 128 38.25 -4.54 -19.23
C THR A 128 38.03 -4.63 -20.73
N ASP A 129 36.84 -5.06 -21.16
CA ASP A 129 36.50 -5.23 -22.57
C ASP A 129 35.91 -3.92 -23.16
N LEU A 130 35.67 -2.93 -22.28
CA LEU A 130 35.18 -1.61 -22.62
C LEU A 130 36.39 -0.67 -22.66
N ARG A 131 36.91 -0.35 -23.84
CA ARG A 131 38.00 0.64 -23.99
C ARG A 131 37.48 2.01 -23.68
N ASP A 132 38.17 2.76 -22.79
CA ASP A 132 37.99 4.20 -22.59
C ASP A 132 38.34 4.92 -23.90
N GLY A 133 37.32 5.26 -24.66
CA GLY A 133 37.47 6.15 -25.80
C GLY A 133 37.70 7.56 -25.30
N HIS A 134 38.96 7.97 -25.20
CA HIS A 134 39.56 9.32 -25.23
C HIS A 134 40.76 9.42 -24.27
N THR A 135 41.92 8.93 -24.71
CA THR A 135 43.16 9.65 -24.49
C THR A 135 43.60 10.18 -25.86
N ALA A 136 43.24 11.43 -26.12
CA ALA A 136 43.88 12.19 -27.18
C ALA A 136 45.30 12.46 -26.71
N ASP A 137 46.24 11.63 -27.14
CA ASP A 137 47.58 12.04 -27.56
C ASP A 137 48.35 10.86 -28.15
N ASP A 138 48.92 11.17 -29.31
CA ASP A 138 49.99 10.51 -30.03
C ASP A 138 49.74 9.34 -30.99
N ALA A 139 50.18 9.67 -32.19
CA ALA A 139 50.66 8.83 -33.30
C ALA A 139 49.63 8.40 -34.34
N ILE A 140 49.56 9.20 -35.42
CA ILE A 140 49.13 8.81 -36.74
C ILE A 140 50.01 7.65 -37.23
N ASP A 141 49.50 6.44 -37.24
CA ASP A 141 50.09 5.34 -38.01
C ASP A 141 49.29 5.10 -39.30
N LEU A 142 49.93 5.48 -40.40
CA LEU A 142 49.43 5.35 -41.78
C LEU A 142 49.79 3.96 -42.33
N THR A 143 49.21 2.88 -41.81
CA THR A 143 49.22 1.59 -42.48
C THR A 143 47.80 1.00 -42.53
N GLY A 144 47.21 1.06 -43.73
CA GLY A 144 45.88 0.55 -43.98
C GLY A 144 45.77 -0.94 -43.73
N ALA A 145 45.03 -1.29 -42.75
CA ALA A 145 44.36 -2.57 -42.59
C ALA A 145 43.08 -2.32 -41.82
N ASP A 146 41.97 -2.82 -42.26
CA ASP A 146 40.64 -2.68 -41.66
C ASP A 146 40.66 -2.96 -40.16
N GLY A 147 40.82 -1.87 -39.36
CA GLY A 147 40.83 -1.91 -37.92
C GLY A 147 39.43 -1.85 -37.38
N ALA A 148 38.85 -3.01 -37.07
CA ALA A 148 37.68 -3.09 -36.22
C ALA A 148 37.98 -2.34 -34.90
N SER A 149 37.30 -1.22 -34.65
CA SER A 149 37.35 -0.51 -33.38
C SER A 149 36.82 -1.43 -32.29
N GLY A 150 37.74 -1.95 -31.46
CA GLY A 150 37.52 -3.07 -30.57
C GLY A 150 36.81 -2.68 -29.27
N GLY A 151 35.61 -2.14 -29.30
CA GLY A 151 34.71 -2.05 -28.17
C GLY A 151 33.74 -3.27 -28.16
N ALA A 152 33.27 -3.65 -26.98
CA ALA A 152 32.27 -4.71 -26.88
C ALA A 152 31.01 -4.29 -27.65
N GLN A 153 30.60 -5.12 -28.63
CA GLN A 153 29.40 -4.90 -29.42
C GLN A 153 28.26 -5.77 -28.95
N ILE A 154 27.06 -5.21 -28.95
CA ILE A 154 25.83 -5.96 -28.69
C ILE A 154 24.83 -5.75 -29.81
N ARG A 155 24.02 -6.76 -30.04
CA ARG A 155 22.86 -6.69 -30.91
C ARG A 155 21.61 -6.42 -30.13
N VAL A 156 20.89 -5.38 -30.51
CA VAL A 156 19.64 -4.91 -29.89
C VAL A 156 18.49 -5.19 -30.85
N GLU A 157 17.49 -5.93 -30.39
CA GLU A 157 16.31 -6.31 -31.19
C GLU A 157 15.05 -5.86 -30.47
N ALA A 158 14.12 -5.18 -31.14
CA ALA A 158 12.83 -4.87 -30.57
C ALA A 158 12.01 -6.16 -30.37
N LYS A 159 11.45 -6.34 -29.17
CA LYS A 159 10.69 -7.55 -28.82
C LYS A 159 9.48 -7.19 -27.97
N ILE A 160 8.36 -7.87 -28.19
CA ILE A 160 7.18 -7.80 -27.34
C ILE A 160 7.17 -9.03 -26.45
N LEU A 161 7.15 -8.82 -25.15
CA LEU A 161 7.07 -9.90 -24.16
C LEU A 161 5.65 -10.01 -23.62
N PRO A 162 5.21 -11.21 -23.24
CA PRO A 162 3.95 -11.38 -22.55
C PRO A 162 4.00 -10.74 -21.17
N LYS A 163 2.85 -10.28 -20.68
CA LYS A 163 2.71 -9.80 -19.30
C LYS A 163 2.89 -10.97 -18.34
N GLY A 164 3.80 -10.82 -17.38
CA GLY A 164 4.04 -11.83 -16.36
C GLY A 164 2.89 -11.89 -15.35
N THR A 165 2.47 -13.09 -14.98
CA THR A 165 1.47 -13.33 -13.92
C THR A 165 2.11 -13.99 -12.71
N TYR A 166 3.22 -14.71 -12.90
CA TYR A 166 3.94 -15.40 -11.83
C TYR A 166 5.45 -15.38 -12.09
N VAL A 167 6.23 -15.24 -11.02
CA VAL A 167 7.69 -15.41 -11.03
C VAL A 167 8.14 -16.18 -9.80
N ARG A 168 9.05 -17.12 -9.99
CA ARG A 168 9.75 -17.80 -8.90
C ARG A 168 11.17 -17.26 -8.81
N LEU A 169 11.51 -16.75 -7.63
CA LEU A 169 12.83 -16.24 -7.30
C LEU A 169 13.51 -17.16 -6.29
N ARG A 170 14.79 -17.43 -6.49
CA ARG A 170 15.58 -18.26 -5.57
C ARG A 170 16.70 -17.42 -4.97
N PRO A 171 16.73 -17.21 -3.64
CA PRO A 171 17.83 -16.51 -2.99
C PRO A 171 19.13 -17.30 -3.13
N LEU A 172 20.22 -16.62 -3.45
CA LEU A 172 21.54 -17.26 -3.58
C LEU A 172 22.20 -17.49 -2.23
N GLU A 173 21.82 -16.71 -1.20
CA GLU A 173 22.37 -16.81 0.15
C GLU A 173 21.30 -17.27 1.15
N ALA A 174 21.72 -17.93 2.24
CA ALA A 174 20.85 -18.40 3.30
C ALA A 174 20.67 -17.36 4.42
N GLY A 175 19.61 -17.46 5.22
CA GLY A 175 19.48 -16.73 6.49
C GLY A 175 18.62 -15.47 6.45
N TYR A 176 17.89 -15.22 5.39
CA TYR A 176 17.04 -14.06 5.23
C TYR A 176 15.59 -14.31 5.70
N ASN A 177 14.94 -13.26 6.22
CA ASN A 177 13.53 -13.32 6.60
C ASN A 177 12.64 -13.07 5.36
N PRO A 178 11.78 -14.02 4.95
CA PRO A 178 10.94 -13.86 3.75
C PRO A 178 9.93 -12.72 3.84
N ASP A 179 9.51 -12.30 5.03
CA ASP A 179 8.50 -11.25 5.21
C ASP A 179 9.03 -9.87 4.79
N ASP A 180 10.34 -9.62 4.95
CA ASP A 180 10.97 -8.35 4.57
C ASP A 180 11.19 -8.25 3.04
N TRP A 181 11.28 -9.37 2.33
CA TRP A 181 11.65 -9.39 0.91
C TRP A 181 10.55 -8.93 -0.02
N ARG A 182 9.29 -9.21 0.31
CA ARG A 182 8.17 -8.85 -0.56
C ARG A 182 8.13 -7.35 -0.83
N ALA A 183 8.23 -6.55 0.21
CA ALA A 183 8.25 -5.09 0.10
C ALA A 183 9.49 -4.57 -0.64
N LEU A 184 10.65 -5.14 -0.38
CA LEU A 184 11.90 -4.78 -1.04
C LEU A 184 11.90 -5.11 -2.53
N LEU A 185 11.44 -6.30 -2.90
CA LEU A 185 11.32 -6.73 -4.30
C LEU A 185 10.32 -5.88 -5.06
N GLU A 186 9.16 -5.60 -4.49
CA GLU A 186 8.14 -4.76 -5.12
C GLU A 186 8.68 -3.35 -5.40
N ARG A 187 9.34 -2.73 -4.44
CA ARG A 187 9.97 -1.42 -4.61
C ARG A 187 11.05 -1.45 -5.70
N HIS A 188 11.94 -2.45 -5.65
CA HIS A 188 13.04 -2.57 -6.60
C HIS A 188 12.56 -2.82 -8.03
N MET A 189 11.59 -3.72 -8.21
CA MET A 189 11.04 -4.02 -9.52
C MET A 189 10.27 -2.84 -10.11
N ARG A 190 9.43 -2.16 -9.35
CA ARG A 190 8.66 -1.01 -9.84
C ARG A 190 9.55 0.15 -10.32
N GLY A 191 10.66 0.42 -9.64
CA GLY A 191 11.55 1.53 -9.97
C GLY A 191 12.50 1.24 -11.11
N ALA A 192 13.04 0.02 -11.18
CA ALA A 192 14.20 -0.31 -11.97
C ALA A 192 13.92 -1.27 -13.15
N PHE A 193 12.81 -2.03 -13.16
CA PHE A 193 12.58 -3.07 -14.14
C PHE A 193 11.35 -2.84 -15.03
N THR A 194 11.51 -3.14 -16.31
CA THR A 194 10.43 -3.28 -17.31
C THR A 194 10.19 -4.75 -17.61
N THR A 195 11.27 -5.53 -17.60
CA THR A 195 11.30 -6.94 -17.99
C THR A 195 12.05 -7.76 -16.94
N LEU A 196 11.74 -9.05 -16.85
CA LEU A 196 12.58 -10.04 -16.17
C LEU A 196 13.02 -11.09 -17.17
N THR A 197 14.27 -11.52 -17.08
CA THR A 197 14.86 -12.55 -17.92
C THR A 197 15.15 -13.79 -17.09
N LYS A 198 14.91 -14.96 -17.65
CA LYS A 198 15.18 -16.23 -16.99
C LYS A 198 16.68 -16.43 -16.77
N ASP A 199 17.03 -17.11 -15.69
CA ASP A 199 18.40 -17.44 -15.28
C ASP A 199 19.31 -16.22 -15.05
N THR A 200 18.73 -15.03 -14.81
CA THR A 200 19.47 -13.82 -14.40
C THR A 200 19.42 -13.60 -12.89
N VAL A 201 20.47 -12.98 -12.33
CA VAL A 201 20.59 -12.67 -10.90
C VAL A 201 20.16 -11.23 -10.65
N LEU A 202 19.11 -11.05 -9.85
CA LEU A 202 18.62 -9.76 -9.40
C LEU A 202 19.34 -9.35 -8.12
N SER A 203 20.05 -8.24 -8.12
CA SER A 203 20.68 -7.66 -6.92
C SER A 203 19.80 -6.58 -6.34
N VAL A 204 19.21 -6.84 -5.18
CA VAL A 204 18.25 -5.94 -4.49
C VAL A 204 18.91 -5.35 -3.25
N ARG A 205 18.93 -4.02 -3.13
CA ARG A 205 19.46 -3.35 -1.94
C ARG A 205 18.41 -3.27 -0.85
N GLY A 206 18.75 -3.79 0.31
CA GLY A 206 17.96 -3.64 1.52
C GLY A 206 18.02 -2.23 2.13
N VAL A 207 17.15 -1.97 3.08
CA VAL A 207 17.03 -0.65 3.75
C VAL A 207 18.27 -0.30 4.57
N LYS A 208 18.98 -1.31 5.09
CA LYS A 208 20.21 -1.15 5.89
C LYS A 208 21.50 -1.16 5.07
N GLY A 209 21.38 -1.17 3.71
CA GLY A 209 22.52 -1.21 2.81
C GLY A 209 23.02 -2.63 2.45
N GLU A 210 22.37 -3.68 2.96
CA GLU A 210 22.63 -5.06 2.55
C GLU A 210 22.20 -5.26 1.08
N THR A 211 22.89 -6.15 0.37
CA THR A 211 22.52 -6.53 -0.99
C THR A 211 22.08 -7.98 -1.01
N PHE A 212 20.87 -8.23 -1.44
CA PHE A 212 20.29 -9.57 -1.58
C PHE A 212 20.33 -9.98 -3.05
N GLN A 213 20.72 -11.22 -3.33
CA GLN A 213 20.81 -11.76 -4.68
C GLN A 213 19.76 -12.87 -4.88
N PHE A 214 18.95 -12.74 -5.93
CA PHE A 214 17.90 -13.68 -6.31
C PHE A 214 18.08 -14.15 -7.74
N LEU A 215 18.05 -15.45 -7.96
CA LEU A 215 17.98 -16.04 -9.29
C LEU A 215 16.54 -16.09 -9.79
N ALA A 216 16.27 -15.54 -10.96
CA ALA A 216 14.98 -15.63 -11.64
C ALA A 216 14.85 -16.99 -12.36
N ASP A 217 14.11 -17.95 -11.76
CA ASP A 217 14.12 -19.37 -12.17
C ASP A 217 12.94 -19.72 -13.10
N LYS A 218 11.71 -19.30 -12.77
CA LYS A 218 10.50 -19.67 -13.50
C LYS A 218 9.55 -18.50 -13.71
N PHE A 219 8.90 -18.47 -14.88
CA PHE A 219 7.86 -17.49 -15.20
C PHE A 219 6.56 -18.14 -15.65
N GLU A 220 5.44 -17.41 -15.45
CA GLU A 220 4.19 -17.67 -16.15
C GLU A 220 3.72 -16.36 -16.83
N PRO A 221 3.44 -16.38 -18.15
CA PRO A 221 3.52 -17.51 -19.09
C PRO A 221 4.95 -18.03 -19.30
N GLU A 222 5.09 -19.34 -19.55
CA GLU A 222 6.37 -19.98 -19.73
C GLU A 222 7.14 -19.37 -20.92
N GLY A 223 8.41 -18.98 -20.71
CA GLY A 223 9.26 -18.32 -21.68
C GLY A 223 10.59 -17.86 -21.11
N ASP A 224 11.42 -17.25 -21.95
CA ASP A 224 12.76 -16.76 -21.57
C ASP A 224 12.69 -15.40 -20.84
N GLY A 225 11.54 -14.71 -20.87
CA GLY A 225 11.34 -13.45 -20.19
C GLY A 225 9.90 -12.95 -20.22
N VAL A 226 9.57 -12.06 -19.30
CA VAL A 226 8.24 -11.48 -19.13
C VAL A 226 8.30 -9.97 -18.91
N CYS A 227 7.23 -9.26 -19.28
CA CYS A 227 7.02 -7.85 -18.96
C CYS A 227 6.42 -7.75 -17.57
N VAL A 228 6.95 -6.83 -16.72
CA VAL A 228 6.48 -6.62 -15.35
C VAL A 228 5.83 -5.25 -15.12
N VAL A 229 5.64 -4.47 -16.18
CA VAL A 229 4.97 -3.17 -16.13
C VAL A 229 3.46 -3.35 -16.22
N ASP A 230 2.72 -2.70 -15.32
CA ASP A 230 1.25 -2.76 -15.24
C ASP A 230 0.72 -4.21 -15.19
N THR A 231 1.31 -5.02 -14.31
CA THR A 231 0.93 -6.43 -14.11
C THR A 231 0.75 -6.72 -12.62
N ASP A 232 -0.22 -7.57 -12.30
CA ASP A 232 -0.33 -8.21 -10.99
C ASP A 232 0.57 -9.46 -10.99
N LEU A 233 1.84 -9.26 -10.62
CA LEU A 233 2.83 -10.32 -10.61
C LEU A 233 2.85 -11.04 -9.26
N GLN A 234 2.50 -12.31 -9.25
CA GLN A 234 2.67 -13.16 -8.09
C GLN A 234 4.15 -13.57 -7.97
N VAL A 235 4.79 -13.22 -6.86
CA VAL A 235 6.18 -13.57 -6.59
C VAL A 235 6.23 -14.67 -5.55
N ASP A 236 6.90 -15.78 -5.89
CA ASP A 236 7.18 -16.89 -5.00
C ASP A 236 8.68 -16.98 -4.73
N ILE A 237 9.07 -17.17 -3.47
CA ILE A 237 10.46 -17.23 -3.04
C ILE A 237 10.74 -18.62 -2.48
N GLU A 238 11.45 -19.42 -3.25
CA GLU A 238 11.84 -20.78 -2.86
C GLU A 238 13.34 -20.88 -2.65
N ALA A 239 13.77 -21.64 -1.65
CA ALA A 239 15.18 -21.95 -1.45
C ALA A 239 15.79 -22.66 -2.65
N LEU A 240 17.07 -22.39 -2.96
CA LEU A 240 17.77 -22.96 -4.10
C LEU A 240 17.91 -24.48 -3.99
N ASN A 241 18.12 -24.98 -2.76
CA ASN A 241 18.22 -26.41 -2.44
C ASN A 241 17.75 -26.69 -0.99
N GLU A 242 17.64 -27.99 -0.65
CA GLU A 242 17.16 -28.43 0.65
C GLU A 242 18.14 -28.10 1.80
N GLU A 243 19.45 -28.04 1.51
CA GLU A 243 20.46 -27.67 2.49
C GLU A 243 20.36 -26.20 2.87
N GLN A 244 20.14 -25.31 1.90
CA GLN A 244 19.93 -23.88 2.13
C GLN A 244 18.63 -23.65 2.94
N ALA A 245 17.55 -24.38 2.63
CA ALA A 245 16.33 -24.29 3.40
C ALA A 245 16.52 -24.73 4.85
N ARG A 246 17.27 -25.81 5.09
CA ARG A 246 17.62 -26.30 6.44
C ARG A 246 18.52 -25.31 7.18
N GLU A 247 19.50 -24.73 6.51
CA GLU A 247 20.40 -23.72 7.10
C GLU A 247 19.63 -22.44 7.45
N THR A 248 18.73 -21.98 6.59
CA THR A 248 17.86 -20.83 6.87
C THR A 248 16.98 -21.09 8.08
N VAL A 249 16.33 -22.26 8.16
CA VAL A 249 15.53 -22.67 9.33
C VAL A 249 16.39 -22.75 10.58
N ARG A 250 17.63 -23.29 10.48
CA ARG A 250 18.58 -23.36 11.59
C ARG A 250 18.95 -21.96 12.08
N GLN A 251 19.23 -21.02 11.19
CA GLN A 251 19.57 -19.63 11.54
C GLN A 251 18.39 -18.88 12.15
N ILE A 252 17.17 -19.07 11.61
CA ILE A 252 15.95 -18.51 12.19
C ILE A 252 15.70 -19.11 13.59
N MET A 253 15.85 -20.43 13.75
CA MET A 253 15.75 -21.09 15.05
C MET A 253 16.84 -20.65 16.02
N ALA A 254 18.08 -20.47 15.56
CA ALA A 254 19.17 -19.98 16.40
C ALA A 254 18.95 -18.52 16.84
N LYS A 255 18.36 -17.69 16.00
CA LYS A 255 17.91 -16.33 16.39
C LYS A 255 16.74 -16.39 17.38
N ALA A 256 15.80 -17.30 17.18
CA ALA A 256 14.64 -17.49 18.07
C ALA A 256 15.00 -18.19 19.40
N GLN A 257 16.05 -19.03 19.41
CA GLN A 257 16.51 -19.79 20.59
C GLN A 257 17.53 -19.04 21.46
N ARG A 258 17.90 -17.81 21.15
CA ARG A 258 18.60 -16.95 22.12
C ARG A 258 17.63 -16.67 23.27
N ALA A 259 17.68 -17.55 24.26
CA ALA A 259 16.88 -17.42 25.47
C ALA A 259 17.10 -16.03 26.11
N PRO A 260 16.06 -15.40 26.66
CA PRO A 260 16.24 -14.16 27.42
C PRO A 260 17.20 -14.41 28.56
N GLY A 261 18.39 -13.79 28.53
CA GLY A 261 19.37 -13.86 29.61
C GLY A 261 20.25 -15.12 29.62
N THR A 262 21.02 -15.33 28.58
CA THR A 262 22.26 -16.13 28.74
C THR A 262 23.24 -15.33 29.58
N ALA A 263 23.95 -16.00 30.52
CA ALA A 263 24.81 -15.35 31.52
C ALA A 263 25.84 -14.32 30.96
N ASP A 264 26.09 -14.30 29.66
CA ASP A 264 27.15 -13.57 29.00
C ASP A 264 26.69 -12.59 27.91
N GLY A 265 25.39 -12.28 27.74
CA GLY A 265 24.91 -11.42 26.64
C GLY A 265 23.67 -10.60 26.97
N SER A 266 23.35 -9.61 26.08
CA SER A 266 22.10 -8.87 26.17
C SER A 266 20.89 -9.77 25.95
N SER A 267 19.78 -9.46 26.63
CA SER A 267 18.50 -10.14 26.44
C SER A 267 17.99 -9.96 25.00
N VAL A 268 17.26 -10.94 24.49
CA VAL A 268 16.43 -10.76 23.30
C VAL A 268 15.19 -9.99 23.70
N GLY A 269 14.85 -8.94 22.94
CA GLY A 269 13.62 -8.17 23.15
C GLY A 269 12.38 -9.01 22.96
N SER A 270 11.26 -8.53 23.49
CA SER A 270 9.95 -9.21 23.42
C SER A 270 8.80 -8.20 23.37
N THR A 271 7.60 -8.69 23.08
CA THR A 271 6.39 -7.91 23.35
C THR A 271 6.16 -7.82 24.85
N ILE A 272 5.77 -6.63 25.32
CA ILE A 272 5.44 -6.39 26.72
C ILE A 272 3.94 -6.15 26.89
N ASP A 273 3.46 -6.44 28.08
CA ASP A 273 2.09 -6.24 28.51
C ASP A 273 2.04 -5.26 29.68
N ILE A 274 0.97 -4.46 29.78
CA ILE A 274 0.73 -3.52 30.89
C ILE A 274 0.56 -4.22 32.24
N TRP A 275 0.35 -5.54 32.25
CA TRP A 275 0.06 -6.32 33.47
C TRP A 275 1.30 -6.97 34.10
N LYS A 276 2.33 -7.26 33.31
CA LYS A 276 3.48 -8.02 33.78
C LYS A 276 4.80 -7.27 33.56
N PRO A 277 5.67 -7.18 34.59
CA PRO A 277 7.02 -6.69 34.38
C PRO A 277 7.85 -7.74 33.61
N VAL A 278 8.76 -7.29 32.77
CA VAL A 278 9.72 -8.12 32.03
C VAL A 278 11.10 -7.88 32.60
N GLN A 279 11.80 -8.95 32.97
CA GLN A 279 13.19 -8.89 33.39
C GLN A 279 14.12 -9.03 32.18
N GLY A 280 15.17 -8.26 32.14
CA GLY A 280 16.16 -8.31 31.09
C GLY A 280 17.54 -7.89 31.61
N GLN A 281 18.51 -8.01 30.73
CA GLN A 281 19.88 -7.52 30.92
C GLN A 281 20.42 -6.94 29.62
N VAL A 282 21.27 -5.93 29.71
CA VAL A 282 21.88 -5.27 28.56
C VAL A 282 23.38 -5.14 28.77
N LEU A 283 24.15 -5.40 27.71
CA LEU A 283 25.58 -5.11 27.68
C LEU A 283 25.81 -3.63 27.41
N GLU A 284 26.98 -3.15 27.79
CA GLU A 284 27.44 -1.80 27.46
C GLU A 284 27.52 -1.62 25.93
N GLY A 285 26.97 -0.51 25.40
CA GLY A 285 26.92 -0.20 23.98
C GLY A 285 25.84 -0.95 23.19
N ASP A 286 25.04 -1.80 23.83
CA ASP A 286 24.00 -2.62 23.18
C ASP A 286 22.59 -2.13 23.49
N TYR A 287 21.60 -2.62 22.72
CA TYR A 287 20.19 -2.28 22.84
C TYR A 287 19.33 -3.53 23.03
N VAL A 288 18.31 -3.44 23.88
CA VAL A 288 17.28 -4.46 24.02
C VAL A 288 15.94 -3.84 23.66
N ASP A 289 15.30 -4.37 22.59
CA ASP A 289 14.10 -3.80 22.00
C ASP A 289 12.84 -4.51 22.49
N PHE A 290 11.84 -3.73 22.88
CA PHE A 290 10.53 -4.21 23.31
C PHE A 290 9.43 -3.53 22.50
N GLU A 291 8.30 -4.22 22.31
CA GLU A 291 7.10 -3.66 21.68
C GLU A 291 5.90 -3.76 22.61
N LEU A 292 5.15 -2.67 22.71
CA LEU A 292 3.85 -2.61 23.37
C LEU A 292 2.78 -2.39 22.30
N ASP A 293 2.02 -3.44 21.98
CA ASP A 293 1.08 -3.42 20.86
C ASP A 293 -0.17 -2.57 21.12
N SER A 294 -0.60 -2.46 22.39
CA SER A 294 -1.77 -1.66 22.71
C SER A 294 -1.76 -1.19 24.17
N TRP A 295 -2.33 -0.01 24.42
CA TRP A 295 -2.56 0.55 25.75
C TRP A 295 -3.84 1.40 25.75
N ASP A 296 -4.32 1.76 26.93
CA ASP A 296 -5.45 2.69 27.05
C ASP A 296 -5.00 4.13 26.74
N LYS A 297 -5.32 4.59 25.52
CA LYS A 297 -4.95 5.94 25.03
C LYS A 297 -5.70 7.08 25.71
N SER A 298 -6.63 6.81 26.61
CA SER A 298 -7.36 7.82 27.37
C SER A 298 -6.66 8.21 28.68
N ARG A 299 -5.62 7.46 29.09
CA ARG A 299 -4.92 7.62 30.36
C ARG A 299 -3.43 7.80 30.17
N ASP A 300 -2.80 8.43 31.18
CA ASP A 300 -1.35 8.51 31.21
C ASP A 300 -0.74 7.10 31.32
N LEU A 301 0.30 6.84 30.52
CA LEU A 301 1.04 5.59 30.54
C LEU A 301 2.42 5.82 31.13
N GLU A 302 2.73 5.13 32.22
CA GLU A 302 4.07 5.13 32.81
C GLU A 302 4.85 3.91 32.31
N ILE A 303 6.04 4.17 31.76
CA ILE A 303 7.02 3.14 31.39
C ILE A 303 8.23 3.33 32.28
N GLY A 304 8.52 2.34 33.11
CA GLY A 304 9.57 2.40 34.10
C GLY A 304 10.58 1.26 34.02
N LEU A 305 11.82 1.59 34.28
CA LEU A 305 12.91 0.67 34.56
C LEU A 305 13.18 0.65 36.06
N SER A 306 13.42 -0.53 36.61
CA SER A 306 13.79 -0.74 38.03
C SER A 306 14.81 -1.87 38.14
N GLY A 307 15.42 -1.98 39.34
CA GLY A 307 16.42 -3.04 39.57
C GLY A 307 17.79 -2.74 38.95
N ILE A 308 18.06 -1.50 38.56
CA ILE A 308 19.37 -1.06 38.05
C ILE A 308 20.34 -0.98 39.24
N GLN A 309 21.53 -1.56 39.09
CA GLN A 309 22.54 -1.52 40.16
C GLN A 309 23.21 -0.14 40.23
N ASP A 310 23.69 0.22 41.41
CA ASP A 310 24.39 1.48 41.58
C ASP A 310 25.70 1.48 40.73
N GLY A 311 25.81 2.51 39.88
CA GLY A 311 26.92 2.65 38.93
C GLY A 311 26.62 2.14 37.52
N ASP A 312 25.51 1.44 37.29
CA ASP A 312 25.09 1.05 35.95
C ASP A 312 24.39 2.19 35.24
N GLU A 313 24.93 2.62 34.11
CA GLU A 313 24.30 3.63 33.25
C GLU A 313 23.46 2.94 32.18
N ILE A 314 22.15 2.98 32.35
CA ILE A 314 21.15 2.42 31.43
C ILE A 314 20.20 3.53 30.99
N ASP A 315 19.92 3.66 29.71
CA ASP A 315 19.01 4.64 29.13
C ASP A 315 17.69 4.00 28.70
N LEU A 316 16.60 4.75 28.83
CA LEU A 316 15.27 4.36 28.40
C LEU A 316 14.85 5.24 27.23
N LEU A 317 14.59 4.61 26.08
CA LEU A 317 14.21 5.28 24.84
C LEU A 317 12.87 4.73 24.35
N ILE A 318 11.96 5.63 23.92
CA ILE A 318 10.64 5.25 23.47
C ILE A 318 10.31 6.01 22.19
N SER A 319 9.71 5.30 21.22
CA SER A 319 9.15 5.90 20.02
C SER A 319 7.76 5.31 19.72
N PRO A 320 6.79 6.12 19.27
CA PRO A 320 5.51 5.62 18.83
C PRO A 320 5.69 4.81 17.53
N ARG A 321 5.04 3.65 17.47
CA ARG A 321 4.92 2.88 16.23
C ARG A 321 3.72 3.42 15.46
N SER A 322 3.96 4.07 14.33
CA SER A 322 2.92 4.68 13.50
C SER A 322 3.29 4.57 12.00
N ALA A 323 2.38 4.93 11.13
CA ALA A 323 2.70 5.03 9.69
C ALA A 323 3.84 6.03 9.41
N ARG A 324 4.04 7.01 10.30
CA ARG A 324 5.07 8.06 10.17
C ARG A 324 6.40 7.74 10.82
N LEU A 325 6.49 6.71 11.65
CA LEU A 325 7.72 6.30 12.34
C LEU A 325 7.71 4.78 12.54
N ARG A 326 8.68 4.10 11.91
CA ARG A 326 8.74 2.63 11.85
C ARG A 326 10.03 2.06 12.42
N THR A 327 11.01 2.91 12.76
CA THR A 327 12.30 2.48 13.32
C THR A 327 12.21 2.21 14.82
N HIS A 328 13.06 1.31 15.33
CA HIS A 328 13.27 1.14 16.77
C HIS A 328 14.02 2.35 17.33
N PRO A 329 13.67 2.84 18.55
CA PRO A 329 14.38 3.96 19.13
C PRO A 329 15.86 3.63 19.39
N ARG A 330 16.69 4.62 19.11
CA ARG A 330 18.14 4.62 19.37
C ARG A 330 18.53 5.93 20.03
N ASP A 331 19.73 6.03 20.54
CA ASP A 331 20.26 7.25 21.14
C ASP A 331 20.13 8.48 20.23
N SER A 332 20.40 8.31 18.94
CA SER A 332 20.31 9.35 17.92
C SER A 332 18.97 9.40 17.17
N GLU A 333 18.01 8.55 17.51
CA GLU A 333 16.70 8.46 16.83
C GLU A 333 15.61 7.96 17.81
N HIS A 334 15.05 8.86 18.59
CA HIS A 334 13.98 8.55 19.54
C HIS A 334 13.04 9.75 19.68
N VAL A 335 11.83 9.52 20.18
CA VAL A 335 10.86 10.57 20.47
C VAL A 335 10.90 10.96 21.94
N PHE A 336 10.96 9.99 22.83
CA PHE A 336 11.10 10.20 24.27
C PHE A 336 12.36 9.46 24.75
N GLY A 337 13.18 10.13 25.53
CA GLY A 337 14.42 9.55 26.08
C GLY A 337 14.69 10.03 27.48
N ASP A 338 15.12 9.12 28.34
CA ASP A 338 15.62 9.42 29.69
C ASP A 338 17.10 8.99 29.80
N PHE A 339 17.97 9.98 29.76
CA PHE A 339 19.44 9.82 29.86
C PHE A 339 19.96 10.18 31.26
N SER A 340 19.08 10.52 32.20
CA SER A 340 19.45 10.89 33.57
C SER A 340 20.14 9.70 34.27
N THR A 341 20.93 9.98 35.29
CA THR A 341 21.44 8.92 36.18
C THR A 341 20.26 8.30 36.96
N PRO A 342 20.20 6.95 37.08
CA PRO A 342 19.10 6.28 37.75
C PRO A 342 18.95 6.78 39.21
N PHE A 343 17.77 7.26 39.56
CA PHE A 343 17.47 7.63 40.95
C PHE A 343 17.00 6.41 41.74
N GLN A 344 17.74 6.00 42.75
CA GLN A 344 17.48 4.80 43.55
C GLN A 344 17.30 3.52 42.67
N GLY A 345 18.12 3.39 41.64
CA GLY A 345 18.07 2.23 40.70
C GLY A 345 16.82 2.18 39.84
N SER A 346 16.15 3.32 39.62
CA SER A 346 14.93 3.39 38.80
C SER A 346 14.89 4.61 37.88
N LYS A 347 14.23 4.45 36.71
CA LYS A 347 13.92 5.50 35.74
C LYS A 347 12.47 5.37 35.28
N LYS A 348 11.83 6.47 34.88
CA LYS A 348 10.47 6.43 34.38
C LYS A 348 10.16 7.54 33.39
N ILE A 349 9.42 7.19 32.35
CA ILE A 349 8.84 8.13 31.39
C ILE A 349 7.32 8.04 31.46
N ILE A 350 6.64 9.18 31.64
CA ILE A 350 5.18 9.27 31.66
C ILE A 350 4.73 9.85 30.33
N LEU A 351 3.92 9.10 29.59
CA LEU A 351 3.37 9.48 28.31
C LEU A 351 1.93 9.95 28.50
N SER A 352 1.68 11.24 28.27
CA SER A 352 0.32 11.80 28.38
C SER A 352 -0.47 11.58 27.10
N PRO A 353 -1.78 11.23 27.18
CA PRO A 353 -2.69 11.10 26.04
C PRO A 353 -2.79 12.34 25.17
N ARG A 354 -2.44 13.51 25.73
CA ARG A 354 -2.47 14.80 25.01
C ARG A 354 -1.24 15.07 24.17
N ASN A 355 -0.26 14.18 24.21
CA ASN A 355 0.97 14.38 23.45
C ASN A 355 0.72 14.09 21.96
N ILE A 356 0.94 15.09 21.12
CA ILE A 356 0.72 15.03 19.68
C ILE A 356 1.60 13.97 18.98
N GLU A 357 2.75 13.63 19.55
CA GLU A 357 3.66 12.60 19.01
C GLU A 357 3.06 11.18 19.09
N LEU A 358 2.02 11.00 19.90
CA LEU A 358 1.30 9.72 20.03
C LEU A 358 0.10 9.62 19.09
N ASP A 359 -0.22 10.68 18.34
CA ASP A 359 -1.32 10.68 17.39
C ASP A 359 -1.07 9.68 16.25
N GLY A 360 -2.07 8.84 15.99
CA GLY A 360 -1.96 7.81 14.96
C GLY A 360 -1.03 6.62 15.29
N ALA A 361 -0.47 6.58 16.51
CA ALA A 361 0.31 5.43 16.95
C ALA A 361 -0.56 4.18 17.11
N ASP A 362 -0.13 3.05 16.58
CA ASP A 362 -0.74 1.74 16.71
C ASP A 362 -0.05 0.87 17.78
N GLY A 363 1.12 1.29 18.26
CA GLY A 363 1.90 0.66 19.30
C GLY A 363 3.02 1.58 19.80
N LEU A 364 3.81 1.10 20.74
CA LEU A 364 5.03 1.75 21.21
C LEU A 364 6.21 0.81 21.01
N ARG A 365 7.34 1.36 20.60
CA ARG A 365 8.65 0.70 20.58
C ARG A 365 9.49 1.29 21.72
N ILE A 366 10.06 0.42 22.50
CA ILE A 366 10.82 0.76 23.69
C ILE A 366 12.17 0.10 23.56
N SER A 367 13.24 0.86 23.73
CA SER A 367 14.62 0.32 23.75
C SER A 367 15.30 0.66 25.06
N VAL A 368 15.93 -0.32 25.65
CA VAL A 368 16.78 -0.18 26.82
C VAL A 368 18.24 -0.23 26.32
N HIS A 369 18.98 0.83 26.57
CA HIS A 369 20.35 1.02 26.07
C HIS A 369 21.33 1.00 27.24
N GLY A 370 22.36 0.17 27.14
CA GLY A 370 23.50 0.20 28.04
C GLY A 370 24.49 1.27 27.56
N TYR A 371 24.54 2.42 28.25
CA TYR A 371 25.45 3.49 27.82
C TYR A 371 26.92 3.07 27.78
N SER A 372 27.63 3.46 26.72
CA SER A 372 29.06 3.28 26.54
C SER A 372 29.73 4.58 26.11
N ASP A 373 30.84 4.94 26.75
CA ASP A 373 31.61 6.14 26.41
C ASP A 373 32.38 6.01 25.07
N THR A 374 32.72 4.77 24.69
CA THR A 374 33.54 4.48 23.51
C THR A 374 32.73 4.10 22.28
N GLY A 375 31.40 3.87 22.41
CA GLY A 375 30.54 3.41 21.31
C GLY A 375 30.86 2.00 20.78
N GLU A 376 31.86 1.33 21.35
CA GLU A 376 32.20 -0.05 21.00
C GLU A 376 31.77 -0.99 22.13
N THR A 377 31.27 -2.18 21.79
CA THR A 377 30.94 -3.20 22.79
C THR A 377 32.23 -3.79 23.34
N PRO A 378 32.58 -3.56 24.63
CA PRO A 378 33.79 -4.13 25.22
C PRO A 378 33.65 -5.66 25.25
N THR A 379 34.70 -6.35 24.89
CA THR A 379 34.78 -7.83 24.78
C THR A 379 34.53 -8.57 26.10
N LYS A 380 34.37 -7.90 27.25
CA LYS A 380 34.23 -8.50 28.58
C LYS A 380 33.39 -7.65 29.58
N ALA A 381 32.41 -6.88 29.15
CA ALA A 381 31.56 -6.17 30.09
C ALA A 381 30.54 -7.12 30.74
N ALA A 382 30.33 -6.97 32.05
CA ALA A 382 29.27 -7.70 32.74
C ALA A 382 27.88 -7.15 32.28
N PRO A 383 26.90 -8.02 32.05
CA PRO A 383 25.58 -7.57 31.65
C PRO A 383 24.91 -6.82 32.82
N ARG A 384 24.28 -5.68 32.50
CA ARG A 384 23.56 -4.80 33.44
C ARG A 384 22.10 -5.25 33.54
N PRO A 385 21.62 -5.76 34.69
CA PRO A 385 20.24 -6.23 34.84
C PRO A 385 19.27 -5.07 34.96
N PHE A 386 18.03 -5.28 34.48
CA PHE A 386 16.93 -4.35 34.65
C PHE A 386 15.58 -5.08 34.67
N THR A 387 14.56 -4.39 35.16
CA THR A 387 13.16 -4.81 35.07
C THR A 387 12.34 -3.71 34.41
N LEU A 388 11.77 -4.00 33.24
CA LEU A 388 10.92 -3.08 32.49
C LEU A 388 9.45 -3.33 32.82
N ARG A 389 8.70 -2.26 33.08
CA ARG A 389 7.26 -2.32 33.35
C ARG A 389 6.53 -1.17 32.66
N ALA A 390 5.41 -1.49 31.99
CA ALA A 390 4.45 -0.50 31.52
C ALA A 390 3.19 -0.56 32.41
N ARG A 391 2.62 0.59 32.81
CA ARG A 391 1.38 0.65 33.59
C ARG A 391 0.59 1.90 33.25
N ALA A 392 -0.74 1.80 33.26
CA ALA A 392 -1.60 2.97 33.20
C ALA A 392 -1.60 3.69 34.55
N VAL A 393 -1.46 5.00 34.53
CA VAL A 393 -1.57 5.84 35.75
C VAL A 393 -3.07 5.99 36.05
N LEU A 394 -3.48 5.55 37.21
CA LEU A 394 -4.86 5.73 37.70
C LEU A 394 -5.03 7.14 38.26
N ASP A 395 -6.09 7.84 37.87
CA ASP A 395 -6.45 9.20 38.36
C ASP A 395 -6.69 9.29 39.88
N ASN A 396 -6.77 8.15 40.56
CA ASN A 396 -6.71 8.08 42.02
C ASN A 396 -5.38 7.41 42.36
N PRO A 397 -4.40 8.13 42.92
CA PRO A 397 -3.33 7.46 43.60
C PRO A 397 -3.99 6.65 44.72
N ALA A 398 -3.98 5.31 44.56
CA ALA A 398 -4.20 4.48 45.75
C ALA A 398 -3.22 4.98 46.81
N PRO A 399 -3.63 5.14 48.06
CA PRO A 399 -2.84 5.84 49.07
C PRO A 399 -1.55 5.08 49.48
N HIS A 400 -0.90 4.36 48.55
CA HIS A 400 0.24 3.48 48.83
C HIS A 400 1.52 3.75 48.03
N ASP A 401 1.56 4.74 47.11
CA ASP A 401 2.82 5.07 46.38
C ASP A 401 3.11 6.59 46.26
N GLY A 402 2.42 7.42 47.03
CA GLY A 402 2.97 8.72 47.41
C GLY A 402 4.12 8.47 48.40
N PRO A 403 5.05 9.42 48.62
CA PRO A 403 5.80 9.36 49.84
C PRO A 403 4.74 9.22 50.91
N VAL A 404 4.71 8.06 51.58
CA VAL A 404 3.90 7.85 52.75
C VAL A 404 4.15 9.14 53.53
N ALA A 405 3.12 9.97 53.73
CA ALA A 405 3.21 10.95 54.75
C ALA A 405 3.44 10.07 55.98
N GLU A 406 4.73 9.78 56.22
CA GLU A 406 5.17 9.08 57.40
C GLU A 406 4.49 9.87 58.51
N GLN A 407 3.53 9.26 59.17
CA GLN A 407 2.94 9.82 60.36
C GLN A 407 4.10 9.86 61.33
N HIS A 408 4.88 10.95 61.21
CA HIS A 408 5.99 11.23 62.13
C HIS A 408 5.36 11.32 63.49
N ALA A 409 5.88 10.58 64.44
CA ALA A 409 5.42 10.60 65.79
C ALA A 409 5.52 12.04 66.29
N GLU A 410 4.54 12.54 67.11
CA GLU A 410 4.54 13.90 67.69
C GLU A 410 5.87 14.22 68.39
N ASP A 411 6.68 13.21 68.66
CA ASP A 411 7.97 13.29 69.34
C ASP A 411 9.19 13.37 68.39
N GLU A 412 9.00 13.54 67.08
CA GLU A 412 10.07 13.68 66.07
C GLU A 412 10.12 15.09 65.50
N ASP A 413 11.32 15.61 65.30
CA ASP A 413 11.59 16.83 64.53
C ASP A 413 12.48 16.56 63.33
N GLN A 414 12.35 17.35 62.26
CA GLN A 414 13.15 17.21 61.06
C GLN A 414 14.51 17.91 61.25
N CYS A 415 15.60 17.17 61.02
CA CYS A 415 16.92 17.75 61.03
C CYS A 415 17.11 18.72 59.84
N LYS A 416 17.48 19.99 60.16
CA LYS A 416 17.66 21.05 59.17
C LYS A 416 18.81 20.80 58.17
N ASN A 417 19.74 19.87 58.48
CA ASN A 417 20.89 19.55 57.61
C ASN A 417 20.66 18.32 56.74
N CYS A 418 20.11 17.24 57.26
CA CYS A 418 19.91 16.01 56.49
C CYS A 418 18.45 15.75 56.13
N LEU A 419 17.54 16.59 56.54
CA LEU A 419 16.10 16.49 56.27
C LEU A 419 15.43 15.20 56.79
N GLN A 420 16.14 14.39 57.57
CA GLN A 420 15.60 13.18 58.20
C GLN A 420 14.83 13.53 59.49
N TRP A 421 13.77 12.79 59.78
CA TRP A 421 13.00 12.89 61.01
C TRP A 421 13.69 12.13 62.12
N ILE A 422 13.95 12.80 63.22
CA ILE A 422 14.72 12.30 64.36
C ILE A 422 13.95 12.58 65.67
N PRO A 423 13.90 11.62 66.59
CA PRO A 423 13.27 11.86 67.91
C PRO A 423 13.86 13.07 68.62
N LYS A 424 13.02 13.95 69.13
CA LYS A 424 13.37 15.23 69.79
C LYS A 424 14.45 15.04 70.87
N ARG A 425 14.36 13.94 71.63
CA ARG A 425 15.34 13.63 72.69
C ARG A 425 16.76 13.35 72.16
N THR A 426 16.93 12.93 70.92
CA THR A 426 18.25 12.61 70.33
C THR A 426 18.68 13.64 69.28
N MET A 427 17.85 14.64 69.02
CA MET A 427 18.09 15.64 67.96
C MET A 427 19.41 16.38 68.16
N PHE A 428 19.72 16.83 69.39
CA PHE A 428 20.96 17.57 69.73
C PHE A 428 22.21 16.72 69.40
N MET A 429 22.19 15.42 69.71
CA MET A 429 23.30 14.54 69.46
C MET A 429 23.41 14.25 67.92
N HIS A 430 22.27 14.07 67.31
CA HIS A 430 22.20 13.87 65.84
C HIS A 430 22.68 15.11 65.09
N GLU A 431 22.24 16.34 65.43
CA GLU A 431 22.66 17.58 64.76
C GLU A 431 24.17 17.76 64.79
N ASN A 432 24.80 17.54 65.96
CA ASN A 432 26.23 17.63 66.09
C ASN A 432 27.00 16.61 65.23
N PHE A 433 26.49 15.39 65.17
CA PHE A 433 27.03 14.34 64.29
C PHE A 433 26.79 14.66 62.82
N CYS A 434 25.56 15.03 62.47
CA CYS A 434 25.13 15.34 61.13
C CYS A 434 25.89 16.51 60.52
N LEU A 435 26.02 17.64 61.26
CA LEU A 435 26.76 18.80 60.79
C LEU A 435 28.27 18.52 60.55
N ARG A 436 28.85 17.56 61.26
CA ARG A 436 30.25 17.14 61.04
C ARG A 436 30.41 16.23 59.80
N ASN A 437 29.46 15.35 59.57
CA ASN A 437 29.60 14.28 58.55
C ASN A 437 28.82 14.54 57.25
N ASN A 438 27.68 15.30 57.33
CA ASN A 438 26.82 15.53 56.17
C ASN A 438 26.88 16.99 55.71
N THR A 439 26.63 17.20 54.44
CA THR A 439 26.49 18.54 53.85
C THR A 439 25.30 18.51 52.90
N VAL A 440 24.62 19.63 52.77
CA VAL A 440 23.53 19.82 51.82
C VAL A 440 24.05 20.60 50.63
N CYS A 441 23.81 20.11 49.44
CA CYS A 441 24.11 20.90 48.26
C CYS A 441 23.22 22.14 48.18
N PRO A 442 23.75 23.34 48.01
CA PRO A 442 22.97 24.56 47.96
C PRO A 442 22.06 24.64 46.72
N HIS A 443 22.42 23.95 45.62
CA HIS A 443 21.68 23.97 44.36
C HIS A 443 20.58 22.92 44.34
N CYS A 444 20.89 21.60 44.38
CA CYS A 444 19.90 20.53 44.29
C CYS A 444 19.22 20.14 45.61
N LYS A 445 19.68 20.70 46.76
CA LYS A 445 19.20 20.37 48.10
C LYS A 445 19.42 18.93 48.56
N ASN A 446 20.12 18.11 47.79
CA ASN A 446 20.47 16.75 48.18
C ASN A 446 21.52 16.75 49.31
N VAL A 447 21.44 15.72 50.15
CA VAL A 447 22.30 15.55 51.33
C VAL A 447 23.38 14.52 51.01
N PHE A 448 24.63 14.89 51.22
CA PHE A 448 25.79 14.04 50.95
C PHE A 448 26.63 13.88 52.23
N GLN A 449 27.32 12.75 52.33
CA GLN A 449 28.37 12.62 53.34
C GLN A 449 29.62 13.39 52.89
N LYS A 450 30.17 14.26 53.71
CA LYS A 450 31.32 15.14 53.37
C LYS A 450 32.54 14.43 52.85
N ARG A 451 32.74 13.14 53.20
CA ARG A 451 33.88 12.32 52.76
C ARG A 451 33.51 11.28 51.70
N SER A 452 32.27 11.26 51.24
CA SER A 452 31.86 10.34 50.17
C SER A 452 32.47 10.75 48.80
N LEU A 453 32.72 9.77 47.96
CA LEU A 453 33.12 10.01 46.58
C LEU A 453 32.02 10.72 45.79
N GLU A 454 30.77 10.46 46.13
CA GLU A 454 29.60 11.13 45.57
C GLU A 454 29.66 12.64 45.74
N TRP A 455 30.00 13.14 46.95
CA TRP A 455 30.15 14.57 47.21
C TRP A 455 31.36 15.17 46.49
N GLN A 456 32.47 14.45 46.42
CA GLN A 456 33.71 14.93 45.77
C GLN A 456 33.50 15.07 44.26
N ASN A 457 32.70 14.20 43.65
CA ASN A 457 32.41 14.17 42.22
C ASN A 457 31.04 14.80 41.90
N HIS A 458 30.39 15.41 42.89
CA HIS A 458 29.06 16.05 42.68
C HIS A 458 29.24 17.29 41.81
N TRP A 459 28.42 17.34 40.72
CA TRP A 459 28.47 18.41 39.75
C TRP A 459 27.07 18.94 39.41
N HIS A 460 27.02 20.18 38.95
CA HIS A 460 25.85 20.83 38.35
C HIS A 460 26.22 21.32 36.98
N CYS A 461 25.27 21.32 36.06
CA CYS A 461 25.42 21.94 34.76
C CYS A 461 25.10 23.45 34.86
N ASP A 462 25.94 24.29 34.27
CA ASP A 462 25.73 25.75 34.24
C ASP A 462 24.70 26.18 33.18
N ARG A 463 24.30 25.27 32.30
CA ARG A 463 23.41 25.55 31.16
C ARG A 463 22.00 25.03 31.32
N ASP A 464 21.82 24.03 32.17
CA ASP A 464 20.53 23.44 32.53
C ASP A 464 20.51 23.05 34.01
N ASP A 465 19.36 22.56 34.51
CA ASP A 465 19.18 22.20 35.90
C ASP A 465 19.68 20.78 36.25
N SER A 466 20.45 20.16 35.35
CA SER A 466 20.97 18.79 35.52
C SER A 466 22.09 18.76 36.56
N TYR A 467 22.15 17.65 37.27
CA TYR A 467 23.21 17.37 38.23
C TYR A 467 23.49 15.87 38.32
N GLY A 468 24.64 15.52 38.82
CA GLY A 468 25.04 14.13 39.06
C GLY A 468 26.11 14.02 40.13
N SER A 469 26.52 12.80 40.46
CA SER A 469 27.46 12.51 41.55
C SER A 469 28.62 11.64 41.11
N SER A 470 28.90 11.52 39.82
CA SER A 470 30.06 10.84 39.26
C SER A 470 30.70 11.64 38.11
N ALA A 471 32.00 11.46 37.87
CA ALA A 471 32.66 12.10 36.74
C ALA A 471 32.16 11.53 35.41
N GLU A 472 31.80 10.25 35.36
CA GLU A 472 31.24 9.57 34.19
C GLU A 472 29.87 10.13 33.80
N SER A 473 29.00 10.36 34.82
CA SER A 473 27.69 10.98 34.54
C SER A 473 27.81 12.40 34.00
N LYS A 474 28.87 13.15 34.38
CA LYS A 474 29.14 14.47 33.80
C LYS A 474 29.58 14.37 32.35
N LEU A 475 30.51 13.48 32.02
CA LEU A 475 30.98 13.25 30.65
C LEU A 475 29.82 12.81 29.76
N LYS A 476 28.98 11.89 30.23
CA LYS A 476 27.74 11.47 29.56
C LYS A 476 26.81 12.64 29.29
N HIS A 477 26.53 13.46 30.32
CA HIS A 477 25.68 14.64 30.19
C HIS A 477 26.22 15.61 29.13
N ASP A 478 27.50 15.96 29.21
CA ASP A 478 28.17 16.87 28.27
C ASP A 478 28.16 16.32 26.83
N SER A 479 28.36 15.00 26.65
CA SER A 479 28.32 14.36 25.34
C SER A 479 26.92 14.36 24.73
N ILE A 480 25.88 14.16 25.51
CA ILE A 480 24.49 14.09 25.02
C ILE A 480 23.90 15.48 24.78
N PHE A 481 24.06 16.41 25.74
CA PHE A 481 23.32 17.67 25.70
C PHE A 481 24.13 18.86 25.18
N HIS A 482 25.47 18.81 25.24
CA HIS A 482 26.34 19.95 24.96
C HIS A 482 27.39 19.74 23.87
N THR A 483 27.42 18.55 23.27
CA THR A 483 28.31 18.26 22.14
C THR A 483 27.51 18.31 20.82
N PRO A 484 28.03 18.96 19.79
CA PRO A 484 27.36 18.97 18.48
C PRO A 484 27.47 17.62 17.78
N HIS A 485 26.33 17.17 17.24
CA HIS A 485 26.20 15.92 16.51
C HIS A 485 25.80 16.17 15.05
N SER A 486 26.40 15.48 14.10
CA SER A 486 26.02 15.53 12.69
C SER A 486 25.07 14.39 12.32
N CYS A 487 24.11 14.66 11.44
CA CYS A 487 23.26 13.60 10.89
C CYS A 487 24.04 12.80 9.85
N PRO A 488 24.24 11.48 10.03
CA PRO A 488 25.01 10.66 9.09
C PRO A 488 24.37 10.58 7.70
N ASN A 489 23.06 10.81 7.63
CA ASN A 489 22.29 10.68 6.40
C ASN A 489 22.15 12.01 5.62
N CYS A 490 22.27 13.16 6.29
CA CYS A 490 22.14 14.49 5.67
C CYS A 490 23.49 15.13 5.35
N GLY A 491 24.61 14.50 5.78
CA GLY A 491 25.97 14.98 5.56
C GLY A 491 26.53 15.87 6.69
N PRO A 492 27.83 16.16 6.64
CA PRO A 492 28.54 16.83 7.74
C PRO A 492 28.19 18.30 7.92
N GLU A 493 27.53 18.92 6.95
CA GLU A 493 27.12 20.33 7.03
C GLU A 493 25.95 20.55 7.99
N GLN A 494 25.14 19.51 8.26
CA GLN A 494 24.01 19.59 9.16
C GLN A 494 24.37 19.08 10.55
N THR A 495 24.97 19.97 11.34
CA THR A 495 25.31 19.73 12.74
C THR A 495 24.25 20.30 13.66
N LEU A 496 23.84 19.54 14.64
CA LEU A 496 22.85 19.87 15.66
C LEU A 496 23.53 19.97 17.02
N PRO A 497 23.16 20.93 17.88
CA PRO A 497 23.89 21.26 19.09
C PRO A 497 23.78 20.19 20.20
N SER A 498 22.90 19.22 20.07
CA SER A 498 22.72 18.14 21.05
C SER A 498 22.15 16.87 20.42
N LEU A 499 22.36 15.72 21.08
CA LEU A 499 21.83 14.42 20.67
C LEU A 499 20.28 14.38 20.64
N PRO A 500 19.52 14.93 21.62
CA PRO A 500 18.05 15.01 21.52
C PRO A 500 17.56 15.81 20.32
N LEU A 501 18.27 16.87 19.92
CA LEU A 501 17.92 17.62 18.70
C LEU A 501 18.20 16.83 17.44
N LEU A 502 19.28 16.03 17.42
CA LEU A 502 19.54 15.09 16.34
C LEU A 502 18.45 14.02 16.28
N ALA A 503 18.04 13.46 17.40
CA ALA A 503 16.97 12.49 17.47
C ALA A 503 15.66 13.08 16.96
N ARG A 504 15.32 14.31 17.33
CA ARG A 504 14.14 15.02 16.81
C ARG A 504 14.25 15.24 15.30
N HIS A 505 15.40 15.67 14.77
CA HIS A 505 15.61 15.80 13.33
C HIS A 505 15.36 14.46 12.63
N ARG A 506 15.95 13.37 13.11
CA ARG A 506 15.82 12.04 12.49
C ARG A 506 14.40 11.47 12.55
N THR A 507 13.65 11.79 13.58
CA THR A 507 12.26 11.33 13.74
C THR A 507 11.23 12.25 13.07
N THR A 508 11.59 13.46 12.62
CA THR A 508 10.66 14.40 11.99
C THR A 508 10.97 14.68 10.53
N ILE A 509 12.07 15.39 10.23
CA ILE A 509 12.35 16.00 8.93
C ILE A 509 13.45 15.30 8.12
N CYS A 510 14.18 14.33 8.70
CA CYS A 510 15.29 13.67 8.01
C CYS A 510 14.80 12.94 6.75
N PRO A 511 15.39 13.19 5.57
CA PRO A 511 15.02 12.53 4.31
C PRO A 511 15.06 10.98 4.38
N SER A 512 15.96 10.44 5.19
CA SER A 512 16.14 8.99 5.36
C SER A 512 15.22 8.37 6.43
N LYS A 513 14.33 9.16 7.05
CA LYS A 513 13.34 8.65 8.00
C LYS A 513 12.43 7.65 7.30
N ILE A 514 12.28 6.46 7.88
CA ILE A 514 11.44 5.40 7.34
C ILE A 514 9.98 5.63 7.74
N ILE A 515 9.11 5.65 6.73
CA ILE A 515 7.66 5.77 6.85
C ILE A 515 6.97 4.60 6.13
N LEU A 516 5.74 4.29 6.52
CA LEU A 516 4.86 3.44 5.75
C LEU A 516 4.03 4.33 4.80
N CYS A 517 4.37 4.34 3.52
CA CYS A 517 3.67 5.15 2.53
C CYS A 517 2.23 4.65 2.34
N GLN A 518 1.24 5.54 2.45
CA GLN A 518 -0.17 5.19 2.31
C GLN A 518 -0.60 4.86 0.86
N PHE A 519 0.25 5.15 -0.13
CA PHE A 519 -0.05 4.91 -1.54
C PHE A 519 0.63 3.66 -2.09
N CYS A 520 1.91 3.43 -1.78
CA CYS A 520 2.60 2.22 -2.19
C CYS A 520 2.56 1.11 -1.13
N HIS A 521 2.14 1.42 0.09
CA HIS A 521 2.07 0.49 1.24
C HIS A 521 3.42 -0.16 1.60
N LEU A 522 4.52 0.51 1.27
CA LEU A 522 5.88 0.06 1.56
C LEU A 522 6.52 0.91 2.65
N GLU A 523 7.43 0.32 3.40
CA GLU A 523 8.34 1.05 4.29
C GLU A 523 9.45 1.68 3.44
N VAL A 524 9.43 3.02 3.35
CA VAL A 524 10.29 3.80 2.46
C VAL A 524 10.83 5.02 3.18
N PRO A 525 12.00 5.57 2.77
CA PRO A 525 12.43 6.88 3.23
C PRO A 525 11.41 7.95 2.85
N GLN A 526 11.21 8.93 3.73
CA GLN A 526 10.26 10.02 3.44
C GLN A 526 10.73 10.96 2.31
N GLU A 527 12.03 10.94 2.00
CA GLU A 527 12.68 11.78 0.99
C GLU A 527 12.57 13.28 1.27
N GLY A 528 12.99 14.13 0.33
CA GLY A 528 12.91 15.59 0.44
C GLY A 528 14.23 16.23 0.79
N ASP A 529 14.24 17.57 0.76
CA ASP A 529 15.39 18.40 1.16
C ASP A 529 15.07 19.05 2.52
N PRO A 530 15.82 18.71 3.59
CA PRO A 530 15.56 19.26 4.92
C PRO A 530 15.92 20.75 5.02
N THR A 531 16.60 21.32 4.03
CA THR A 531 16.97 22.74 3.96
C THR A 531 15.95 23.58 3.20
N ASP A 532 14.99 22.95 2.51
CA ASP A 532 13.96 23.66 1.75
C ASP A 532 12.70 23.93 2.60
N PRO A 533 12.50 25.18 3.06
CA PRO A 533 11.33 25.54 3.85
C PRO A 533 10.00 25.41 3.08
N ALA A 534 10.05 25.42 1.75
CA ALA A 534 8.85 25.23 0.93
C ALA A 534 8.37 23.77 1.04
N SER A 535 9.29 22.82 1.04
CA SER A 535 8.97 21.39 1.20
C SER A 535 8.38 21.09 2.59
N GLU A 536 8.88 21.73 3.65
CA GLU A 536 8.35 21.61 5.00
C GLU A 536 6.92 22.20 5.11
N ALA A 537 6.71 23.41 4.55
CA ALA A 537 5.40 24.05 4.51
C ALA A 537 4.37 23.22 3.72
N GLU A 538 4.74 22.66 2.58
CA GLU A 538 3.87 21.77 1.80
C GLU A 538 3.54 20.50 2.55
N THR A 539 4.48 19.92 3.29
CA THR A 539 4.24 18.75 4.15
C THR A 539 3.27 19.08 5.28
N ALA A 540 3.43 20.24 5.92
CA ALA A 540 2.53 20.70 6.97
C ALA A 540 1.09 20.95 6.46
N ILE A 541 0.93 21.53 5.26
CA ILE A 541 -0.37 21.83 4.67
C ILE A 541 -1.06 20.57 4.14
N SER A 542 -0.33 19.73 3.39
CA SER A 542 -0.91 18.54 2.74
C SER A 542 -1.01 17.34 3.65
N GLY A 543 -0.25 17.30 4.75
CA GLY A 543 -0.07 16.12 5.59
C GLY A 543 0.70 14.99 4.90
N LEU A 544 1.27 15.22 3.69
CA LEU A 544 1.96 14.21 2.89
C LEU A 544 3.47 14.48 2.89
N THR A 545 4.26 13.45 3.13
CA THR A 545 5.72 13.53 2.96
C THR A 545 6.10 13.75 1.49
N PRO A 546 7.34 14.19 1.19
CA PRO A 546 7.79 14.35 -0.19
C PRO A 546 7.63 13.07 -1.02
N HIS A 547 7.99 11.90 -0.47
CA HIS A 547 7.77 10.61 -1.11
C HIS A 547 6.27 10.36 -1.39
N GLU A 548 5.40 10.58 -0.41
CA GLU A 548 3.95 10.40 -0.58
C GLU A 548 3.35 11.37 -1.60
N ARG A 549 3.87 12.59 -1.70
CA ARG A 549 3.45 13.55 -2.74
C ARG A 549 3.82 13.06 -4.14
N ALA A 550 5.03 12.55 -4.30
CA ALA A 550 5.50 11.99 -5.58
C ALA A 550 4.70 10.74 -5.96
N ASP A 551 4.56 9.78 -5.04
CA ASP A 551 3.82 8.55 -5.31
C ASP A 551 2.30 8.78 -5.41
N GLY A 552 1.75 9.67 -4.61
CA GLY A 552 0.34 10.09 -4.69
C GLY A 552 -0.02 10.89 -5.95
N ALA A 553 0.96 11.40 -6.70
CA ALA A 553 0.76 12.02 -8.00
C ALA A 553 0.55 11.00 -9.13
N ARG A 554 0.89 9.72 -8.91
CA ARG A 554 0.60 8.63 -9.85
C ARG A 554 -0.90 8.50 -10.05
N THR A 555 -1.29 8.09 -11.25
CA THR A 555 -2.68 7.96 -11.65
C THR A 555 -3.11 6.50 -11.71
N THR A 556 -4.37 6.26 -11.39
CA THR A 556 -5.03 4.97 -11.55
C THR A 556 -6.45 5.18 -12.05
N ASP A 557 -7.04 4.15 -12.64
CA ASP A 557 -8.41 4.19 -13.09
C ASP A 557 -9.37 3.96 -11.93
N CYS A 558 -10.39 4.82 -11.82
CA CYS A 558 -11.49 4.56 -10.90
C CYS A 558 -12.31 3.37 -11.40
N HIS A 559 -12.40 2.31 -10.62
CA HIS A 559 -13.15 1.09 -10.96
C HIS A 559 -14.67 1.34 -11.19
N LEU A 560 -15.23 2.42 -10.64
CA LEU A 560 -16.64 2.77 -10.81
C LEU A 560 -16.89 3.54 -12.13
N CYS A 561 -16.14 4.60 -12.39
CA CYS A 561 -16.41 5.47 -13.54
C CYS A 561 -15.38 5.34 -14.67
N GLY A 562 -14.25 4.65 -14.46
CA GLY A 562 -13.15 4.49 -15.43
C GLY A 562 -12.42 5.79 -15.74
N LYS A 563 -12.56 6.83 -14.91
CA LYS A 563 -11.78 8.06 -15.03
C LYS A 563 -10.40 7.85 -14.43
N ILE A 564 -9.39 8.39 -15.06
CA ILE A 564 -8.02 8.41 -14.56
C ILE A 564 -7.94 9.47 -13.45
N ILE A 565 -7.60 9.06 -12.24
CA ILE A 565 -7.54 9.89 -11.03
C ILE A 565 -6.19 9.70 -10.35
N ARG A 566 -5.62 10.76 -9.80
CA ARG A 566 -4.39 10.65 -8.99
C ARG A 566 -4.69 9.91 -7.69
N LEU A 567 -3.77 9.08 -7.23
CA LEU A 567 -3.93 8.28 -6.01
C LEU A 567 -4.31 9.14 -4.80
N ARG A 568 -3.68 10.29 -4.62
CA ARG A 568 -3.97 11.22 -3.53
C ARG A 568 -5.39 11.80 -3.57
N ASP A 569 -6.00 11.87 -4.76
CA ASP A 569 -7.35 12.43 -4.96
C ASP A 569 -8.43 11.33 -4.96
N MET A 570 -8.03 10.05 -4.96
CA MET A 570 -8.94 8.91 -5.09
C MET A 570 -9.95 8.83 -3.94
N ALA A 571 -9.54 9.10 -2.70
CA ALA A 571 -10.44 9.06 -1.55
C ALA A 571 -11.56 10.11 -1.67
N ALA A 572 -11.21 11.35 -2.06
CA ALA A 572 -12.19 12.40 -2.31
C ALA A 572 -13.09 12.08 -3.52
N HIS A 573 -12.53 11.48 -4.57
CA HIS A 573 -13.28 11.05 -5.74
C HIS A 573 -14.28 9.93 -5.38
N MET A 574 -13.89 8.96 -4.56
CA MET A 574 -14.76 7.90 -4.07
C MET A 574 -15.87 8.44 -3.15
N ALA A 575 -15.56 9.43 -2.31
CA ALA A 575 -16.55 10.10 -1.49
C ALA A 575 -17.63 10.80 -2.37
N ASN A 576 -17.26 11.38 -3.51
CA ASN A 576 -18.20 11.93 -4.47
C ASN A 576 -19.12 10.84 -5.05
N HIS A 577 -18.59 9.64 -5.38
CA HIS A 577 -19.43 8.52 -5.81
C HIS A 577 -20.41 8.08 -4.73
N GLU A 578 -20.01 8.05 -3.46
CA GLU A 578 -20.93 7.74 -2.35
C GLU A 578 -22.00 8.82 -2.17
N MET A 579 -21.65 10.08 -2.35
CA MET A 579 -22.64 11.16 -2.34
C MET A 579 -23.62 11.05 -3.52
N ASP A 580 -23.09 10.87 -4.73
CA ASP A 580 -23.92 10.68 -5.94
C ASP A 580 -24.86 9.48 -5.77
N LYS A 581 -24.36 8.38 -5.21
CA LYS A 581 -25.15 7.18 -4.91
C LYS A 581 -26.31 7.49 -3.96
N LYS A 582 -26.03 8.25 -2.89
CA LYS A 582 -27.04 8.59 -1.87
C LYS A 582 -28.20 9.42 -2.42
N TYR A 583 -27.92 10.33 -3.35
CA TYR A 583 -28.96 11.21 -3.95
C TYR A 583 -29.52 10.68 -5.27
N ARG A 584 -29.16 9.48 -5.69
CA ARG A 584 -29.60 8.91 -6.96
C ARG A 584 -31.07 8.50 -6.89
N GLU A 585 -31.86 8.96 -7.85
CA GLU A 585 -33.26 8.58 -7.96
C GLU A 585 -33.42 7.11 -8.35
N ALA A 586 -34.42 6.45 -7.78
CA ALA A 586 -34.71 5.06 -8.09
C ALA A 586 -35.12 4.89 -9.56
N PRO A 587 -34.62 3.88 -10.27
CA PRO A 587 -34.96 3.64 -11.65
C PRO A 587 -36.44 3.22 -11.78
N GLN A 588 -37.11 3.73 -12.80
CA GLN A 588 -38.48 3.28 -13.10
C GLN A 588 -38.45 1.85 -13.66
N ILE A 589 -39.22 0.96 -13.05
CA ILE A 589 -39.31 -0.44 -13.46
C ILE A 589 -40.49 -0.68 -14.38
N CYS A 590 -40.40 -1.74 -15.20
CA CYS A 590 -41.50 -2.16 -16.04
C CYS A 590 -42.74 -2.54 -15.20
N ARG A 591 -43.88 -2.01 -15.54
CA ARG A 591 -45.20 -2.25 -14.90
C ARG A 591 -45.63 -3.73 -14.96
N ASP A 592 -45.09 -4.50 -15.90
CA ASP A 592 -45.38 -5.94 -15.96
C ASP A 592 -44.70 -6.65 -14.76
N LYS A 593 -45.55 -7.27 -13.92
CA LYS A 593 -45.13 -7.91 -12.66
C LYS A 593 -44.07 -9.00 -12.86
N LEU A 594 -44.07 -9.64 -14.01
CA LEU A 594 -43.12 -10.73 -14.31
C LEU A 594 -41.85 -10.25 -15.06
N CYS A 595 -41.80 -8.95 -15.38
CA CYS A 595 -40.65 -8.41 -16.13
C CYS A 595 -39.61 -7.86 -15.20
N GLY A 596 -38.43 -8.48 -15.19
CA GLY A 596 -37.25 -7.96 -14.47
C GLY A 596 -36.44 -6.99 -15.33
N ARG A 597 -37.05 -5.85 -15.74
CA ARG A 597 -36.39 -4.79 -16.50
C ARG A 597 -36.83 -3.42 -16.04
N THR A 598 -35.92 -2.47 -16.11
CA THR A 598 -36.20 -1.04 -15.97
C THR A 598 -36.80 -0.49 -17.27
N LEU A 599 -37.40 0.71 -17.25
CA LEU A 599 -37.94 1.34 -18.45
C LEU A 599 -36.83 1.76 -19.42
N ASP A 600 -35.80 2.41 -18.90
CA ASP A 600 -34.72 3.03 -19.70
C ASP A 600 -33.51 2.15 -19.94
N GLY A 601 -33.46 1.03 -19.22
CA GLY A 601 -32.31 0.11 -19.24
C GLY A 601 -31.20 0.52 -18.27
N VAL A 602 -30.26 -0.37 -18.07
CA VAL A 602 -29.12 -0.18 -17.18
C VAL A 602 -27.85 -0.43 -17.97
N GLY A 603 -26.93 0.51 -17.94
CA GLY A 603 -25.61 0.38 -18.55
C GLY A 603 -24.64 -0.45 -17.68
N PRO A 604 -23.53 -0.92 -18.25
CA PRO A 604 -22.57 -1.81 -17.57
C PRO A 604 -21.90 -1.16 -16.35
N ARG A 605 -21.91 0.17 -16.27
CA ARG A 605 -21.35 0.95 -15.14
C ARG A 605 -22.44 1.55 -14.26
N GLY A 606 -23.60 0.90 -14.15
CA GLY A 606 -24.68 1.36 -13.30
C GLY A 606 -25.41 2.62 -13.78
N GLN A 607 -25.17 3.08 -15.02
CA GLN A 607 -25.91 4.20 -15.57
C GLN A 607 -27.37 3.77 -15.80
N VAL A 608 -28.26 4.44 -15.13
CA VAL A 608 -29.70 4.33 -15.34
C VAL A 608 -30.14 5.58 -16.06
N GLY A 609 -30.67 5.45 -17.27
CA GLY A 609 -31.11 6.65 -18.00
C GLY A 609 -31.46 6.42 -19.46
N ALA A 610 -32.06 7.46 -20.05
CA ALA A 610 -32.52 7.49 -21.44
C ALA A 610 -31.34 7.17 -22.42
N GLY A 611 -31.54 6.20 -23.30
CA GLY A 611 -30.61 5.83 -24.36
C GLY A 611 -29.82 4.53 -24.12
N THR A 612 -29.87 3.94 -22.96
CA THR A 612 -29.26 2.64 -22.70
C THR A 612 -30.02 1.47 -23.32
N ARG A 613 -31.31 1.66 -23.60
CA ARG A 613 -32.14 0.70 -24.32
C ARG A 613 -32.73 1.35 -25.57
N MET A 614 -32.36 0.85 -26.76
CA MET A 614 -32.95 1.28 -28.03
C MET A 614 -34.44 0.85 -28.11
N GLY A 615 -35.29 1.73 -28.57
CA GLY A 615 -36.65 1.40 -28.94
C GLY A 615 -37.76 1.84 -27.99
N GLN A 616 -37.52 2.81 -27.12
CA GLN A 616 -38.63 3.55 -26.48
C GLN A 616 -39.27 4.47 -27.54
N GLY A 617 -40.31 3.98 -28.18
CA GLY A 617 -41.06 4.80 -29.11
C GLY A 617 -41.88 5.86 -28.39
N PRO A 618 -42.16 6.99 -29.02
CA PRO A 618 -43.06 7.98 -28.47
C PRO A 618 -44.43 7.34 -28.21
N GLY A 619 -44.97 7.53 -27.00
CA GLY A 619 -46.33 7.10 -26.65
C GLY A 619 -46.44 5.92 -25.69
N ASN A 620 -45.38 5.47 -25.03
CA ASN A 620 -45.49 4.44 -23.98
C ASN A 620 -45.99 5.04 -22.65
N GLY A 621 -47.27 5.48 -22.66
CA GLY A 621 -47.95 5.96 -21.44
C GLY A 621 -48.26 4.86 -20.43
N LEU A 622 -48.08 3.57 -20.79
CA LEU A 622 -48.46 2.42 -19.97
C LEU A 622 -47.44 2.08 -18.87
N GLY A 623 -46.24 2.64 -18.91
CA GLY A 623 -45.16 2.27 -17.96
C GLY A 623 -44.53 0.89 -18.23
N LEU A 624 -44.58 0.40 -19.47
CA LEU A 624 -43.96 -0.85 -19.90
C LEU A 624 -42.61 -0.61 -20.54
N CYS A 625 -41.67 -1.51 -20.34
CA CYS A 625 -40.41 -1.46 -21.07
C CYS A 625 -40.60 -1.72 -22.58
N SER A 626 -39.67 -1.31 -23.43
CA SER A 626 -39.75 -1.46 -24.89
C SER A 626 -40.08 -2.89 -25.35
N ILE A 627 -39.57 -3.91 -24.64
CA ILE A 627 -39.82 -5.32 -24.99
C ILE A 627 -41.27 -5.75 -24.68
N CYS A 628 -41.82 -5.36 -23.53
CA CYS A 628 -43.21 -5.68 -23.19
C CYS A 628 -44.20 -4.86 -23.98
N TYR A 629 -43.85 -3.64 -24.36
CA TYR A 629 -44.68 -2.74 -25.14
C TYR A 629 -44.69 -3.05 -26.63
N SER A 630 -43.57 -3.50 -27.20
CA SER A 630 -43.43 -3.75 -28.65
C SER A 630 -44.59 -4.54 -29.29
N PRO A 631 -45.13 -5.64 -28.70
CA PRO A 631 -46.26 -6.36 -29.26
C PRO A 631 -47.57 -5.57 -29.24
N LEU A 632 -47.66 -4.50 -28.43
CA LEU A 632 -48.83 -3.65 -28.29
C LEU A 632 -48.81 -2.42 -29.21
N TYR A 633 -47.63 -2.13 -29.78
CA TYR A 633 -47.42 -0.96 -30.62
C TYR A 633 -48.35 -0.98 -31.86
N ALA A 634 -48.95 0.15 -32.14
CA ALA A 634 -49.73 0.40 -33.34
C ALA A 634 -49.24 1.69 -34.01
N SER A 635 -48.92 1.61 -35.31
CA SER A 635 -48.49 2.77 -36.10
C SER A 635 -49.63 3.73 -36.45
N MET A 636 -50.88 3.39 -36.07
CA MET A 636 -52.06 4.19 -36.34
C MET A 636 -52.26 5.30 -35.30
N HIS A 637 -52.74 6.42 -35.72
CA HIS A 637 -53.22 7.48 -34.84
C HIS A 637 -54.40 6.98 -33.99
N ASP A 638 -54.21 6.87 -32.67
CA ASP A 638 -55.20 6.37 -31.72
C ASP A 638 -55.30 7.33 -30.53
N PRO A 639 -55.91 8.53 -30.73
CA PRO A 639 -55.96 9.58 -29.72
C PRO A 639 -56.76 9.20 -28.47
N GLU A 640 -57.74 8.29 -28.62
CA GLU A 640 -58.57 7.79 -27.51
C GLU A 640 -58.03 6.49 -26.89
N GLY A 641 -56.93 5.93 -27.39
CA GLY A 641 -56.35 4.69 -26.89
C GLY A 641 -57.23 3.44 -27.10
N LYS A 642 -58.27 3.52 -27.94
CA LYS A 642 -59.20 2.40 -28.17
C LYS A 642 -58.51 1.20 -28.83
N ALA A 643 -57.65 1.43 -29.81
CA ALA A 643 -56.93 0.37 -30.48
C ALA A 643 -55.92 -0.32 -29.54
N LEU A 644 -55.26 0.44 -28.72
CA LEU A 644 -54.33 -0.07 -27.69
C LEU A 644 -55.09 -0.94 -26.66
N ARG A 645 -56.20 -0.46 -26.11
CA ARG A 645 -57.03 -1.22 -25.16
C ARG A 645 -57.52 -2.54 -25.74
N ARG A 646 -57.98 -2.58 -27.00
CA ARG A 646 -58.35 -3.82 -27.69
C ARG A 646 -57.20 -4.79 -27.90
N ARG A 647 -55.95 -4.29 -28.10
CA ARG A 647 -54.77 -5.16 -28.20
C ARG A 647 -54.40 -5.78 -26.87
N ILE A 648 -54.49 -5.04 -25.80
CA ILE A 648 -54.26 -5.53 -24.43
C ILE A 648 -55.29 -6.59 -24.08
N GLU A 649 -56.58 -6.32 -24.35
CA GLU A 649 -57.65 -7.26 -24.13
C GLU A 649 -57.43 -8.58 -24.90
N ARG A 650 -57.11 -8.51 -26.20
CA ARG A 650 -56.80 -9.69 -27.01
C ARG A 650 -55.60 -10.46 -26.44
N ARG A 651 -54.58 -9.78 -25.96
CA ARG A 651 -53.41 -10.43 -25.37
C ARG A 651 -53.78 -11.20 -24.10
N TYR A 652 -54.56 -10.64 -23.21
CA TYR A 652 -55.08 -11.34 -22.03
C TYR A 652 -55.97 -12.52 -22.40
N LEU A 653 -56.89 -12.35 -23.33
CA LEU A 653 -57.74 -13.44 -23.78
C LEU A 653 -56.91 -14.58 -24.42
N THR A 654 -55.97 -14.27 -25.26
CA THR A 654 -55.09 -15.28 -25.87
C THR A 654 -54.29 -16.04 -24.79
N GLN A 655 -53.75 -15.34 -23.78
CA GLN A 655 -53.04 -15.96 -22.66
C GLN A 655 -53.95 -16.89 -21.85
N LEU A 656 -55.18 -16.52 -21.59
CA LEU A 656 -56.12 -17.31 -20.79
C LEU A 656 -56.69 -18.50 -21.57
N LEU A 657 -57.00 -18.33 -22.85
CA LEU A 657 -57.63 -19.38 -23.68
C LEU A 657 -56.63 -20.38 -24.21
N ALA A 658 -55.64 -19.88 -24.92
CA ALA A 658 -54.62 -20.73 -25.58
C ALA A 658 -53.41 -21.04 -24.69
N GLY A 659 -53.05 -20.08 -23.85
CA GLY A 659 -51.75 -20.11 -23.12
C GLY A 659 -50.57 -19.68 -23.99
N CYS A 660 -49.42 -19.47 -23.39
CA CYS A 660 -48.21 -19.06 -24.11
C CYS A 660 -47.35 -20.25 -24.55
N GLY A 661 -47.61 -21.46 -24.09
CA GLY A 661 -46.86 -22.68 -24.39
C GLY A 661 -45.45 -22.75 -23.77
N LYS A 662 -45.03 -21.80 -22.96
CA LYS A 662 -43.66 -21.70 -22.40
C LYS A 662 -43.55 -22.47 -21.08
N SER A 663 -42.63 -23.39 -20.97
CA SER A 663 -42.39 -24.24 -19.80
C SER A 663 -42.03 -23.47 -18.52
N TRP A 664 -41.39 -22.29 -18.66
CA TRP A 664 -40.97 -21.43 -17.55
C TRP A 664 -42.03 -20.39 -17.12
N CYS A 665 -43.17 -20.32 -17.81
CA CYS A 665 -44.16 -19.30 -17.53
C CYS A 665 -44.80 -19.52 -16.15
N ALA A 666 -44.75 -18.49 -15.29
CA ALA A 666 -45.40 -18.45 -13.98
C ALA A 666 -46.54 -17.42 -13.92
N ASN A 667 -47.06 -16.98 -15.09
CA ASN A 667 -48.11 -15.98 -15.15
C ASN A 667 -49.45 -16.57 -14.73
N GLU A 668 -50.06 -16.08 -13.66
CA GLU A 668 -51.37 -16.47 -13.15
C GLU A 668 -52.54 -16.09 -14.09
N TRP A 669 -52.28 -15.18 -15.06
CA TRP A 669 -53.20 -14.78 -16.12
C TRP A 669 -52.90 -15.47 -17.47
N CYS A 670 -52.22 -16.63 -17.39
CA CYS A 670 -51.92 -17.45 -18.55
C CYS A 670 -52.27 -18.92 -18.26
N LYS A 671 -52.99 -19.59 -19.16
CA LYS A 671 -53.36 -21.02 -19.03
C LYS A 671 -52.12 -21.90 -18.81
N THR A 672 -51.05 -21.69 -19.58
CA THR A 672 -49.79 -22.42 -19.41
C THR A 672 -49.13 -22.10 -18.07
N GLY A 673 -49.10 -20.81 -17.71
CA GLY A 673 -48.52 -20.37 -16.45
C GLY A 673 -49.19 -20.97 -15.22
N ARG A 674 -50.53 -20.91 -15.18
CA ARG A 674 -51.31 -21.52 -14.09
C ARG A 674 -51.04 -23.02 -13.95
N LYS A 675 -50.96 -23.74 -15.08
CA LYS A 675 -50.58 -25.17 -15.07
C LYS A 675 -49.19 -25.37 -14.46
N ASN A 676 -48.21 -24.55 -14.83
CA ASN A 676 -46.84 -24.68 -14.37
C ASN A 676 -46.67 -24.41 -12.85
N ILE A 677 -47.49 -23.50 -12.29
CA ILE A 677 -47.46 -23.15 -10.85
C ILE A 677 -48.51 -23.93 -10.04
N GLY A 678 -49.14 -24.94 -10.63
CA GLY A 678 -50.08 -25.83 -9.93
C GLY A 678 -51.47 -25.20 -9.62
N LEU A 679 -51.83 -24.09 -10.28
CA LEU A 679 -53.17 -23.47 -10.16
C LEU A 679 -54.13 -24.05 -11.17
N GLU A 680 -55.39 -24.24 -10.76
CA GLU A 680 -56.44 -24.67 -11.69
C GLU A 680 -56.65 -23.64 -12.83
N PRO A 681 -56.95 -24.09 -14.04
CA PRO A 681 -57.32 -23.20 -15.14
C PRO A 681 -58.48 -22.30 -14.71
N LYS A 682 -58.45 -21.01 -15.06
CA LYS A 682 -59.62 -20.16 -14.88
C LYS A 682 -60.72 -20.75 -15.74
N ALA A 683 -61.77 -21.26 -15.08
CA ALA A 683 -62.74 -22.16 -15.71
C ALA A 683 -63.51 -21.45 -16.80
N ALA A 684 -63.46 -22.03 -17.98
CA ALA A 684 -64.25 -21.61 -19.13
C ALA A 684 -65.72 -22.15 -19.06
N THR A 685 -66.29 -22.33 -17.88
CA THR A 685 -67.70 -22.77 -17.74
C THR A 685 -68.73 -21.79 -18.33
N GLY A 686 -68.25 -20.56 -18.70
CA GLY A 686 -69.05 -19.55 -19.38
C GLY A 686 -68.51 -19.11 -20.76
N GLY A 687 -67.48 -19.79 -21.29
CA GLY A 687 -66.90 -19.40 -22.58
C GLY A 687 -66.11 -18.09 -22.53
N ALA A 688 -65.78 -17.52 -23.70
CA ALA A 688 -65.03 -16.27 -23.81
C ALA A 688 -65.66 -15.08 -23.08
N ALA A 689 -67.00 -15.06 -22.95
CA ALA A 689 -67.77 -13.98 -22.30
C ALA A 689 -67.46 -13.91 -20.78
N ALA A 690 -67.34 -15.05 -20.10
CA ALA A 690 -66.95 -15.10 -18.69
C ALA A 690 -65.53 -14.60 -18.45
N LEU A 691 -64.55 -14.97 -19.33
CA LEU A 691 -63.19 -14.50 -19.24
C LEU A 691 -63.07 -12.98 -19.51
N ILE A 692 -63.91 -12.42 -20.41
CA ILE A 692 -63.98 -10.96 -20.62
C ILE A 692 -64.39 -10.23 -19.33
N GLN A 693 -65.40 -10.76 -18.60
CA GLN A 693 -65.78 -10.18 -17.31
C GLN A 693 -64.64 -10.23 -16.27
N GLU A 694 -63.82 -11.28 -16.26
CA GLU A 694 -62.68 -11.38 -15.37
C GLU A 694 -61.57 -10.38 -15.68
N ILE A 695 -61.28 -10.13 -16.97
CA ILE A 695 -60.23 -9.19 -17.37
C ILE A 695 -60.71 -7.75 -17.39
N LYS A 696 -62.01 -7.50 -17.31
CA LYS A 696 -62.61 -6.17 -17.37
C LYS A 696 -62.00 -5.18 -16.36
N PRO A 697 -61.80 -5.54 -15.06
CA PRO A 697 -61.14 -4.65 -14.11
C PRO A 697 -59.72 -4.28 -14.54
N LEU A 698 -58.94 -5.23 -15.08
CA LEU A 698 -57.56 -4.98 -15.56
C LEU A 698 -57.54 -4.02 -16.76
N ILE A 699 -58.59 -4.04 -17.59
CA ILE A 699 -58.72 -3.15 -18.75
C ILE A 699 -59.20 -1.76 -18.33
N GLU A 700 -60.08 -1.66 -17.33
CA GLU A 700 -60.55 -0.39 -16.79
C GLU A 700 -59.46 0.36 -16.04
N GLU A 701 -58.55 -0.36 -15.36
CA GLU A 701 -57.44 0.18 -14.60
C GLU A 701 -56.16 0.38 -15.43
N ILE A 702 -56.19 0.27 -16.76
CA ILE A 702 -55.00 0.42 -17.63
C ILE A 702 -54.31 1.77 -17.45
N ASP A 703 -55.06 2.84 -17.27
CA ASP A 703 -54.54 4.20 -17.16
C ASP A 703 -53.89 4.46 -15.80
N ASP A 704 -54.19 3.66 -14.78
CA ASP A 704 -53.54 3.72 -13.47
C ASP A 704 -52.17 3.00 -13.51
N LYS A 705 -51.08 3.78 -13.56
CA LYS A 705 -49.71 3.25 -13.59
C LYS A 705 -49.31 2.50 -12.33
N ALA A 706 -49.99 2.68 -11.21
CA ALA A 706 -49.72 1.99 -9.96
C ALA A 706 -50.18 0.53 -9.98
N LYS A 707 -51.10 0.17 -10.87
CA LYS A 707 -51.60 -1.20 -10.97
C LYS A 707 -50.69 -2.06 -11.85
N PRO A 708 -50.36 -3.29 -11.44
CA PRO A 708 -49.51 -4.17 -12.23
C PRO A 708 -50.22 -4.70 -13.48
N MET A 709 -49.45 -5.00 -14.52
CA MET A 709 -49.86 -5.76 -15.68
C MET A 709 -49.26 -7.17 -15.66
N TYR A 710 -49.89 -8.13 -16.36
CA TYR A 710 -49.54 -9.54 -16.30
C TYR A 710 -49.37 -10.13 -17.70
N PHE A 711 -48.28 -9.85 -18.35
CA PHE A 711 -47.97 -10.44 -19.67
C PHE A 711 -46.97 -11.60 -19.55
N CYS A 712 -47.03 -12.52 -20.51
CA CYS A 712 -46.06 -13.60 -20.60
C CYS A 712 -44.76 -13.06 -21.18
N VAL A 713 -43.73 -13.03 -20.37
CA VAL A 713 -42.36 -12.54 -20.72
C VAL A 713 -41.42 -13.67 -21.14
N ASP A 714 -40.24 -13.31 -21.55
CA ASP A 714 -39.14 -14.25 -21.80
C ASP A 714 -38.62 -14.86 -20.50
N GLU A 715 -37.92 -15.99 -20.61
CA GLU A 715 -37.36 -16.72 -19.47
C GLU A 715 -36.38 -15.86 -18.66
N GLY A 716 -35.48 -15.17 -19.35
CA GLY A 716 -34.49 -14.29 -18.71
C GLY A 716 -35.17 -13.13 -17.96
N GLY A 717 -36.26 -12.55 -18.50
CA GLY A 717 -37.03 -11.52 -17.80
C GLY A 717 -37.64 -12.01 -16.49
N GLN A 718 -38.21 -13.22 -16.52
CA GLN A 718 -38.84 -13.80 -15.34
C GLN A 718 -37.80 -14.20 -14.28
N LYS A 719 -36.65 -14.81 -14.70
CA LYS A 719 -35.56 -15.14 -13.80
C LYS A 719 -34.99 -13.89 -13.12
N ARG A 720 -34.75 -12.80 -13.87
CA ARG A 720 -34.31 -11.52 -13.31
C ARG A 720 -35.28 -10.98 -12.29
N ARG A 721 -36.57 -11.03 -12.57
CA ARG A 721 -37.62 -10.58 -11.64
C ARG A 721 -37.60 -11.39 -10.33
N MET A 722 -37.46 -12.69 -10.41
CA MET A 722 -37.37 -13.58 -9.25
C MET A 722 -36.14 -13.21 -8.40
N VAL A 723 -34.98 -13.02 -9.01
CA VAL A 723 -33.76 -12.60 -8.30
C VAL A 723 -33.97 -11.24 -7.62
N ALA A 724 -34.58 -10.28 -8.33
CA ALA A 724 -34.86 -8.96 -7.77
C ALA A 724 -35.84 -9.00 -6.57
N GLU A 725 -36.83 -9.87 -6.62
CA GLU A 725 -37.78 -10.03 -5.50
C GLU A 725 -37.13 -10.68 -4.27
N VAL A 726 -36.23 -11.65 -4.49
CA VAL A 726 -35.47 -12.25 -3.40
C VAL A 726 -34.55 -11.21 -2.76
N LEU A 727 -33.81 -10.44 -3.54
CA LEU A 727 -32.94 -9.37 -3.03
C LEU A 727 -33.74 -8.26 -2.33
N GLY A 728 -34.89 -7.88 -2.88
CA GLY A 728 -35.80 -6.90 -2.25
C GLY A 728 -36.39 -7.39 -0.92
N SER A 729 -36.61 -8.70 -0.77
CA SER A 729 -37.06 -9.29 0.48
C SER A 729 -36.03 -9.23 1.62
N GLU A 730 -34.74 -9.04 1.32
CA GLU A 730 -33.69 -8.79 2.31
C GLU A 730 -33.85 -7.46 3.03
N GLY A 731 -34.63 -6.51 2.47
CA GLY A 731 -35.00 -5.23 3.09
C GLY A 731 -33.89 -4.18 3.08
N ILE A 732 -32.75 -4.45 2.46
CA ILE A 732 -31.59 -3.56 2.40
C ILE A 732 -31.77 -2.51 1.29
N TRP A 733 -32.35 -2.88 0.14
CA TRP A 733 -32.53 -2.03 -1.03
C TRP A 733 -34.00 -2.04 -1.49
N ASP A 734 -34.40 -0.97 -2.18
CA ASP A 734 -35.72 -0.93 -2.82
C ASP A 734 -35.78 -1.84 -4.05
N LEU A 735 -36.97 -2.35 -4.32
CA LEU A 735 -37.20 -3.32 -5.40
C LEU A 735 -36.77 -2.80 -6.77
N GLU A 736 -36.92 -1.50 -7.01
CA GLU A 736 -36.53 -0.83 -8.24
C GLU A 736 -35.02 -0.98 -8.52
N TRP A 737 -34.21 -0.82 -7.47
CA TRP A 737 -32.75 -1.02 -7.55
C TRP A 737 -32.40 -2.48 -7.73
N CYS A 738 -33.11 -3.39 -7.07
CA CYS A 738 -32.93 -4.83 -7.24
C CYS A 738 -33.22 -5.30 -8.67
N VAL A 739 -34.26 -4.72 -9.31
CA VAL A 739 -34.54 -4.98 -10.72
C VAL A 739 -33.45 -4.44 -11.63
N ALA A 740 -32.94 -3.24 -11.36
CA ALA A 740 -31.82 -2.66 -12.11
C ALA A 740 -30.56 -3.54 -12.02
N ALA A 741 -30.22 -4.00 -10.83
CA ALA A 741 -29.07 -4.88 -10.60
C ALA A 741 -29.22 -6.23 -11.33
N ALA A 742 -30.39 -6.85 -11.23
CA ALA A 742 -30.69 -8.09 -11.95
C ALA A 742 -30.73 -7.90 -13.48
N GLU A 743 -31.01 -6.69 -13.97
CA GLU A 743 -30.92 -6.36 -15.38
C GLU A 743 -29.48 -6.17 -15.84
N ALA A 744 -28.63 -5.52 -15.04
CA ALA A 744 -27.22 -5.27 -15.35
C ALA A 744 -26.40 -6.58 -15.35
N GLU A 745 -26.56 -7.40 -14.30
CA GLU A 745 -25.73 -8.58 -14.04
C GLU A 745 -26.42 -9.92 -14.41
N GLY A 746 -27.64 -9.86 -14.94
CA GLY A 746 -28.41 -11.05 -15.25
C GLY A 746 -28.96 -11.75 -14.00
N PRO A 747 -29.33 -13.05 -14.07
CA PRO A 747 -29.94 -13.77 -12.96
C PRO A 747 -28.91 -14.28 -11.92
N ASN A 748 -27.78 -13.60 -11.74
CA ASN A 748 -26.75 -13.97 -10.78
C ASN A 748 -26.92 -13.11 -9.51
N MET A 749 -27.26 -13.75 -8.38
CA MET A 749 -27.55 -13.05 -7.11
C MET A 749 -26.31 -12.36 -6.52
N ASP A 750 -25.13 -13.00 -6.58
CA ASP A 750 -23.94 -12.46 -5.94
C ASP A 750 -23.42 -11.23 -6.68
N LYS A 751 -23.38 -11.30 -8.01
CA LYS A 751 -23.03 -10.15 -8.86
C LYS A 751 -24.05 -9.01 -8.71
N ALA A 752 -25.33 -9.34 -8.62
CA ALA A 752 -26.38 -8.34 -8.42
C ALA A 752 -26.27 -7.66 -7.04
N ARG A 753 -25.89 -8.40 -5.96
CA ARG A 753 -25.58 -7.80 -4.64
C ARG A 753 -24.35 -6.89 -4.69
N GLU A 754 -23.30 -7.32 -5.37
CA GLU A 754 -22.11 -6.50 -5.56
C GLU A 754 -22.43 -5.21 -6.31
N TRP A 755 -23.20 -5.31 -7.41
CA TRP A 755 -23.70 -4.16 -8.15
C TRP A 755 -24.49 -3.20 -7.25
N LEU A 756 -25.40 -3.71 -6.41
CA LEU A 756 -26.19 -2.91 -5.46
C LEU A 756 -25.33 -2.16 -4.45
N ARG A 757 -24.27 -2.77 -3.95
CA ARG A 757 -23.33 -2.11 -3.03
C ARG A 757 -22.67 -0.88 -3.65
N TYR A 758 -22.34 -0.94 -4.92
CA TYR A 758 -21.68 0.16 -5.63
C TYR A 758 -22.64 1.26 -6.11
N TRP A 759 -23.86 0.89 -6.53
CA TRP A 759 -24.69 1.77 -7.32
C TRP A 759 -26.02 2.17 -6.67
N ALA A 760 -26.53 1.41 -5.74
CA ALA A 760 -27.83 1.64 -5.10
C ALA A 760 -27.70 2.24 -3.70
N PRO A 761 -28.48 3.26 -3.34
CA PRO A 761 -28.59 3.71 -1.95
C PRO A 761 -29.22 2.60 -1.10
N ALA A 762 -28.79 2.49 0.15
CA ALA A 762 -29.43 1.60 1.09
C ALA A 762 -30.80 2.19 1.53
N LYS A 763 -31.75 1.33 1.85
CA LYS A 763 -33.08 1.75 2.26
C LYS A 763 -33.03 2.49 3.60
N GLY A 764 -33.51 3.72 3.63
CA GLY A 764 -33.59 4.52 4.86
C GLY A 764 -32.33 5.32 5.19
N THR A 765 -31.37 5.47 4.25
CA THR A 765 -30.22 6.38 4.41
C THR A 765 -30.47 7.77 3.84
#